data_44602b19898db7983b621ad2b67be168
#
_entry.id   44602b19898db7983b621ad2b67be168
#
_cell.length_a   1.000
_cell.length_b   1.000
_cell.length_c   1.000
_cell.angle_alpha   90.00
_cell.angle_beta   90.00
_cell.angle_gamma   90.00
#
_symmetry.space_group_name_H-M   'P 1'
#
loop_
_entity.id
_entity.type
_entity.pdbx_description
1 polymer ?
#
loop_
_entity_poly.entity_id
_entity_poly.type
_entity_poly.pdbx_seq_one_letter_code
_entity_poly.pdbx_strand_id
1 'polypeptide(L)'
;MILNTELEYKGDLFPTQITAYTKNVDVLNFKSANNVILQLTVLRDSMLRFRYTTVGKFDNDFSYAICDDANRGYNHLDITEDEEKYSITTSKLLCHIYKLDLRKSIYDLVDGQLILEDELGFHWEESYELGGDIVKMSKAAQNGESYFGLGDKPQHLNLKGRRFENWATDSYAFGKDTDPIYKSIPFYTGLHNNKSYGIFFDNTFRTYFDFCHERRNVTSFWAQGGEMNYYFIYGPHMQDVVESYTDLTGTPELPPMWALGYHQCKWSYYPESNVKEITQKFRDLKIPCDAIYLDIDYMEGFRCFTWSKDYFPDPKRMVKELAEDGFKTVVIIDPGIKIDNEYSVFKEALDKDYFCKRADGPYMKGKVWPGECYFPDFTRPEVRTWWAGLFKELIEDIGVKGVWNDMNEPAVMDVPGKTFPADVRHDYDGNPCSHQKAHNIYGMQMARATYHGLKKFNYPKRPFVITRSAYSGTQRYTSTWMGDNVATWEHLQIANIQAQRLALSGFSFAGSDIGGFAEQPNGELYARWIQLGAFHPFCRTHSSGDHGDQEPWAFDEEITDVVRKFIEIRYELLPYLYTSFYHYSKDNIPMLKSLVLFDQKDSHTHYRTDEFVCGNQILICPINEPNSKGRRMYIPRGEWFNFWNKEVISGGKETWVDAELDSMPIFVKAGAVIPKYPVQQYVGEKDIDQLTLDVYYKKGKEDSELYEDANDGYDYTKGRYSLKKFNVQGKDNKLIVRIHKRGEYITSYDTFKINLYGLPFEVASIKVDNEFVDLKELKFENNSLVVTKEFTNLQIIGAL
;
A
#
# COMPACT_ATOMS: atom_id res chain seq x y z
N MET A 1 24.09 7.72 34.39
CA MET A 1 24.72 8.80 33.64
C MET A 1 23.63 9.85 33.46
N ILE A 2 23.69 10.96 34.14
CA ILE A 2 22.79 12.09 33.92
C ILE A 2 23.27 12.69 32.59
N LEU A 3 22.56 12.45 31.53
CA LEU A 3 22.79 13.14 30.26
C LEU A 3 22.54 14.61 30.52
N ASN A 4 23.54 15.43 30.26
CA ASN A 4 23.48 16.87 30.45
C ASN A 4 22.54 17.42 29.33
N THR A 5 21.25 17.57 29.66
CA THR A 5 20.22 18.05 28.75
C THR A 5 20.52 19.42 28.13
N GLU A 6 21.41 20.22 28.78
CA GLU A 6 21.87 21.50 28.24
C GLU A 6 22.77 21.36 27.00
N LEU A 7 23.38 20.19 26.75
CA LEU A 7 24.26 19.98 25.58
C LEU A 7 23.45 19.56 24.32
N GLU A 8 22.29 18.98 24.52
CA GLU A 8 21.44 18.43 23.41
C GLU A 8 20.78 19.52 22.56
N TYR A 9 20.57 20.71 23.11
CA TYR A 9 19.90 21.84 22.44
C TYR A 9 20.81 23.06 22.23
N LYS A 10 22.10 22.88 22.31
CA LYS A 10 23.06 23.94 22.11
C LYS A 10 23.13 24.31 20.61
N GLY A 11 22.47 25.38 20.25
CA GLY A 11 22.30 25.83 18.86
C GLY A 11 20.83 25.85 18.38
N ASP A 12 19.94 25.18 19.11
CA ASP A 12 18.50 25.23 18.78
C ASP A 12 17.89 26.59 19.13
N LEU A 13 17.09 27.11 18.21
CA LEU A 13 16.33 28.35 18.32
C LEU A 13 14.85 28.03 18.53
N PHE A 14 14.12 28.84 19.29
CA PHE A 14 12.73 28.60 19.68
C PHE A 14 11.87 29.81 19.37
N PRO A 15 10.56 29.60 19.06
CA PRO A 15 9.60 30.67 19.04
C PRO A 15 9.56 31.40 20.41
N THR A 16 9.31 32.69 20.38
CA THR A 16 9.09 33.50 21.56
C THR A 16 7.58 33.83 21.70
N GLN A 17 7.25 34.66 22.68
CA GLN A 17 5.88 35.06 22.99
C GLN A 17 5.12 35.56 21.75
N ILE A 18 3.85 35.12 21.59
CA ILE A 18 2.93 35.59 20.56
C ILE A 18 2.66 37.10 20.74
N THR A 19 2.85 37.86 19.68
CA THR A 19 2.64 39.32 19.63
C THR A 19 1.44 39.72 18.78
N ALA A 20 1.03 38.86 17.85
CA ALA A 20 -0.11 39.13 16.98
C ALA A 20 -0.83 37.83 16.58
N TYR A 21 -2.11 37.96 16.38
CA TYR A 21 -2.99 36.89 15.89
C TYR A 21 -3.93 37.42 14.80
N THR A 22 -4.13 36.63 13.74
CA THR A 22 -5.10 36.91 12.69
C THR A 22 -5.91 35.67 12.35
N LYS A 23 -7.19 35.87 12.01
CA LYS A 23 -8.10 34.80 11.59
C LYS A 23 -8.68 35.11 10.22
N ASN A 24 -8.67 34.10 9.33
CA ASN A 24 -9.36 34.14 8.05
C ASN A 24 -10.08 32.81 7.83
N VAL A 25 -11.38 32.76 8.06
CA VAL A 25 -12.27 31.60 7.98
C VAL A 25 -11.74 30.43 8.82
N ASP A 26 -11.02 29.50 8.19
CA ASP A 26 -10.45 28.27 8.74
C ASP A 26 -8.92 28.34 8.97
N VAL A 27 -8.31 29.51 8.66
CA VAL A 27 -6.86 29.74 8.78
C VAL A 27 -6.58 30.75 9.87
N LEU A 28 -5.70 30.36 10.81
CA LEU A 28 -5.26 31.15 11.95
C LEU A 28 -3.74 31.36 11.89
N ASN A 29 -3.27 32.59 11.97
CA ASN A 29 -1.85 32.90 12.01
C ASN A 29 -1.48 33.51 13.36
N PHE A 30 -0.50 32.92 14.03
CA PHE A 30 0.07 33.38 15.30
C PHE A 30 1.51 33.82 15.04
N LYS A 31 1.80 35.11 15.25
CA LYS A 31 3.13 35.68 15.06
C LYS A 31 3.82 35.88 16.41
N SER A 32 5.04 35.33 16.55
CA SER A 32 5.89 35.55 17.72
C SER A 32 6.75 36.83 17.62
N ALA A 33 7.32 37.27 18.74
CA ALA A 33 8.20 38.45 18.80
C ALA A 33 9.47 38.31 17.95
N ASN A 34 9.97 37.07 17.76
CA ASN A 34 11.13 36.79 16.92
C ASN A 34 10.78 36.41 15.49
N ASN A 35 9.60 36.86 14.99
CA ASN A 35 9.09 36.67 13.62
C ASN A 35 8.75 35.24 13.19
N VAL A 36 8.79 34.26 14.07
CA VAL A 36 8.23 32.96 13.75
C VAL A 36 6.72 33.07 13.59
N ILE A 37 6.17 32.50 12.55
CA ILE A 37 4.72 32.42 12.33
C ILE A 37 4.30 30.96 12.36
N LEU A 38 3.31 30.64 13.21
CA LEU A 38 2.52 29.43 13.13
C LEU A 38 1.23 29.73 12.35
N GLN A 39 1.02 29.02 11.26
CA GLN A 39 -0.27 28.95 10.59
C GLN A 39 -0.97 27.63 10.96
N LEU A 40 -2.13 27.73 11.58
CA LEU A 40 -3.02 26.62 11.84
C LEU A 40 -4.17 26.69 10.83
N THR A 41 -4.36 25.64 10.02
CA THR A 41 -5.52 25.45 9.14
C THR A 41 -6.37 24.31 9.67
N VAL A 42 -7.68 24.54 9.85
CA VAL A 42 -8.64 23.51 10.24
C VAL A 42 -9.29 22.96 8.98
N LEU A 43 -8.83 21.78 8.50
CA LEU A 43 -9.35 21.18 7.27
C LEU A 43 -10.68 20.45 7.51
N ARG A 44 -10.81 19.80 8.67
CA ARG A 44 -11.99 19.03 9.11
C ARG A 44 -12.11 19.10 10.63
N ASP A 45 -13.22 18.65 11.16
CA ASP A 45 -13.41 18.54 12.61
C ASP A 45 -12.38 17.66 13.33
N SER A 46 -11.73 16.76 12.59
CA SER A 46 -10.70 15.81 13.06
C SER A 46 -9.33 16.01 12.43
N MET A 47 -9.13 17.06 11.61
CA MET A 47 -7.87 17.24 10.89
C MET A 47 -7.39 18.70 10.95
N LEU A 48 -6.18 18.88 11.50
CA LEU A 48 -5.51 20.17 11.68
C LEU A 48 -4.18 20.16 10.93
N ARG A 49 -3.87 21.24 10.23
CA ARG A 49 -2.57 21.46 9.61
C ARG A 49 -1.81 22.53 10.37
N PHE A 50 -0.57 22.25 10.74
CA PHE A 50 0.35 23.17 11.39
C PHE A 50 1.53 23.45 10.46
N ARG A 51 1.73 24.72 10.14
CA ARG A 51 2.82 25.17 9.28
C ARG A 51 3.59 26.29 9.97
N TYR A 52 4.91 26.16 10.03
CA TYR A 52 5.78 27.15 10.69
C TYR A 52 6.79 27.72 9.71
N THR A 53 7.06 29.01 9.83
CA THR A 53 8.18 29.69 9.15
C THR A 53 9.02 30.45 10.16
N THR A 54 10.35 30.43 9.99
CA THR A 54 11.33 31.15 10.83
C THR A 54 11.65 32.54 10.30
N VAL A 55 11.31 32.80 9.01
CA VAL A 55 11.66 34.03 8.29
C VAL A 55 10.50 35.01 8.15
N GLY A 56 9.37 34.75 8.80
CA GLY A 56 8.19 35.63 8.79
C GLY A 56 7.37 35.63 7.48
N LYS A 57 7.68 34.73 6.55
CA LYS A 57 6.96 34.54 5.29
C LYS A 57 6.99 33.07 4.91
N PHE A 58 5.85 32.53 4.50
CA PHE A 58 5.74 31.17 3.99
C PHE A 58 6.21 31.08 2.53
N ASP A 59 6.74 29.91 2.17
CA ASP A 59 6.93 29.51 0.78
C ASP A 59 5.59 29.32 0.08
N ASN A 60 5.62 29.10 -1.24
CA ASN A 60 4.43 28.77 -1.99
C ASN A 60 3.77 27.50 -1.43
N ASP A 61 2.46 27.55 -1.20
CA ASP A 61 1.70 26.42 -0.66
C ASP A 61 1.44 25.38 -1.74
N PHE A 62 2.40 24.48 -1.91
CA PHE A 62 2.40 23.44 -2.92
C PHE A 62 2.89 22.10 -2.33
N SER A 63 2.18 21.00 -2.62
CA SER A 63 2.57 19.64 -2.26
C SER A 63 2.21 18.65 -3.37
N TYR A 64 3.13 17.76 -3.69
CA TYR A 64 2.85 16.62 -4.56
C TYR A 64 2.02 15.51 -3.88
N ALA A 65 2.04 15.46 -2.55
CA ALA A 65 1.34 14.43 -1.79
C ALA A 65 -0.16 14.72 -1.66
N ILE A 66 -0.54 15.99 -1.50
CA ILE A 66 -1.91 16.40 -1.19
C ILE A 66 -2.78 16.43 -2.46
N CYS A 67 -4.00 15.94 -2.36
CA CYS A 67 -4.98 16.04 -3.46
C CYS A 67 -5.57 17.44 -3.56
N ASP A 68 -5.89 17.86 -4.79
CA ASP A 68 -6.44 19.20 -5.07
C ASP A 68 -7.76 19.48 -4.34
N ASP A 69 -8.57 18.45 -4.09
CA ASP A 69 -9.87 18.53 -3.42
C ASP A 69 -9.80 18.29 -1.89
N ALA A 70 -8.60 18.09 -1.33
CA ALA A 70 -8.41 17.83 0.10
C ALA A 70 -8.78 19.02 1.00
N ASN A 71 -8.65 20.25 0.50
CA ASN A 71 -8.98 21.49 1.20
C ASN A 71 -10.48 21.83 1.06
N ARG A 72 -11.33 21.19 1.84
CA ARG A 72 -12.78 21.43 1.81
C ARG A 72 -13.25 22.60 2.67
N GLY A 73 -12.34 23.22 3.46
CA GLY A 73 -12.64 24.30 4.41
C GLY A 73 -13.55 23.85 5.56
N TYR A 74 -13.25 24.25 6.78
CA TYR A 74 -14.08 23.97 7.96
C TYR A 74 -14.56 25.29 8.58
N ASN A 75 -15.87 25.53 8.55
CA ASN A 75 -16.46 26.83 8.93
C ASN A 75 -17.04 26.88 10.37
N HIS A 76 -16.96 25.78 11.13
CA HIS A 76 -17.58 25.66 12.45
C HIS A 76 -16.53 25.55 13.56
N LEU A 77 -15.61 26.52 13.62
CA LEU A 77 -14.62 26.57 14.69
C LEU A 77 -14.89 27.75 15.65
N ASP A 78 -14.83 27.43 16.92
CA ASP A 78 -14.87 28.42 18.01
C ASP A 78 -13.46 28.71 18.50
N ILE A 79 -13.19 29.96 18.81
CA ILE A 79 -11.92 30.42 19.35
C ILE A 79 -12.18 31.23 20.60
N THR A 80 -11.53 30.84 21.67
CA THR A 80 -11.49 31.62 22.91
C THR A 80 -10.04 31.91 23.28
N GLU A 81 -9.83 32.97 24.04
CA GLU A 81 -8.52 33.44 24.47
C GLU A 81 -8.54 33.73 25.97
N ASP A 82 -7.52 33.29 26.66
CA ASP A 82 -7.24 33.64 28.06
C ASP A 82 -5.83 34.26 28.17
N GLU A 83 -5.32 34.44 29.40
CA GLU A 83 -4.01 35.05 29.64
C GLU A 83 -2.85 34.19 29.08
N GLU A 84 -2.99 32.86 29.07
CA GLU A 84 -1.93 31.89 28.77
C GLU A 84 -1.99 31.34 27.36
N LYS A 85 -3.19 31.23 26.76
CA LYS A 85 -3.40 30.44 25.52
C LYS A 85 -4.58 30.91 24.68
N TYR A 86 -4.56 30.48 23.42
CA TYR A 86 -5.72 30.41 22.53
C TYR A 86 -6.29 29.00 22.54
N SER A 87 -7.60 28.85 22.61
CA SER A 87 -8.32 27.58 22.58
C SER A 87 -9.17 27.49 21.32
N ILE A 88 -8.84 26.58 20.44
CA ILE A 88 -9.51 26.35 19.17
C ILE A 88 -10.34 25.07 19.28
N THR A 89 -11.65 25.17 19.11
CA THR A 89 -12.59 24.07 19.29
C THR A 89 -13.29 23.74 17.98
N THR A 90 -13.24 22.46 17.59
CA THR A 90 -14.06 21.87 16.53
C THR A 90 -15.18 21.03 17.14
N SER A 91 -15.93 20.27 16.33
CA SER A 91 -16.92 19.32 16.89
C SER A 91 -16.30 18.08 17.57
N LYS A 92 -14.99 17.81 17.36
CA LYS A 92 -14.27 16.64 17.88
C LYS A 92 -13.04 16.98 18.72
N LEU A 93 -12.41 18.12 18.50
CA LEU A 93 -11.11 18.44 19.05
C LEU A 93 -11.14 19.77 19.81
N LEU A 94 -10.34 19.85 20.86
CA LEU A 94 -9.92 21.07 21.53
C LEU A 94 -8.40 21.20 21.40
N CYS A 95 -7.95 22.24 20.70
CA CYS A 95 -6.53 22.52 20.51
C CYS A 95 -6.16 23.80 21.26
N HIS A 96 -5.21 23.73 22.19
CA HIS A 96 -4.61 24.88 22.85
C HIS A 96 -3.32 25.29 22.16
N ILE A 97 -3.12 26.59 21.92
CA ILE A 97 -1.86 27.22 21.48
C ILE A 97 -1.40 28.13 22.60
N TYR A 98 -0.26 27.83 23.24
CA TYR A 98 0.29 28.60 24.32
C TYR A 98 0.98 29.87 23.83
N LYS A 99 0.66 30.99 24.49
CA LYS A 99 1.13 32.32 24.06
C LYS A 99 2.63 32.53 24.27
N LEU A 100 3.25 31.81 25.20
CA LEU A 100 4.64 31.97 25.57
C LEU A 100 5.61 31.52 24.46
N ASP A 101 5.29 30.42 23.75
CA ASP A 101 6.25 29.66 22.93
C ASP A 101 5.66 28.88 21.77
N LEU A 102 4.39 29.12 21.43
CA LEU A 102 3.65 28.41 20.36
C LEU A 102 3.52 26.90 20.57
N ARG A 103 3.85 26.37 21.74
CA ARG A 103 3.54 24.96 22.06
C ARG A 103 2.05 24.72 22.04
N LYS A 104 1.66 23.47 21.88
CA LYS A 104 0.26 23.09 21.80
C LYS A 104 -0.05 21.80 22.52
N SER A 105 -1.31 21.65 22.89
CA SER A 105 -1.90 20.42 23.36
C SER A 105 -3.27 20.21 22.69
N ILE A 106 -3.56 18.96 22.34
CA ILE A 106 -4.78 18.57 21.60
C ILE A 106 -5.52 17.54 22.42
N TYR A 107 -6.80 17.77 22.63
CA TYR A 107 -7.69 16.92 23.41
C TYR A 107 -8.85 16.43 22.57
N ASP A 108 -9.34 15.23 22.89
CA ASP A 108 -10.64 14.77 22.46
C ASP A 108 -11.73 15.58 23.18
N LEU A 109 -12.61 16.22 22.43
CA LEU A 109 -13.67 17.07 23.00
C LEU A 109 -14.75 16.26 23.74
N VAL A 110 -14.93 14.97 23.42
CA VAL A 110 -15.99 14.13 23.98
C VAL A 110 -15.74 13.78 25.45
N ASP A 111 -14.50 13.41 25.78
CA ASP A 111 -14.15 12.93 27.14
C ASP A 111 -12.99 13.71 27.78
N GLY A 112 -12.47 14.73 27.10
CA GLY A 112 -11.38 15.57 27.60
C GLY A 112 -10.02 14.89 27.66
N GLN A 113 -9.86 13.71 27.06
CA GLN A 113 -8.57 13.00 27.05
C GLN A 113 -7.53 13.75 26.24
N LEU A 114 -6.34 13.93 26.80
CA LEU A 114 -5.16 14.44 26.07
C LEU A 114 -4.76 13.43 24.98
N ILE A 115 -4.68 13.89 23.74
CA ILE A 115 -4.28 13.09 22.57
C ILE A 115 -2.83 13.34 22.21
N LEU A 116 -2.42 14.60 22.14
CA LEU A 116 -1.07 15.00 21.74
C LEU A 116 -0.65 16.26 22.50
N GLU A 117 0.60 16.32 22.92
CA GLU A 117 1.17 17.48 23.57
C GLU A 117 2.60 17.73 23.08
N ASP A 118 2.95 19.00 22.89
CA ASP A 118 4.32 19.39 22.62
C ASP A 118 5.19 19.32 23.88
N GLU A 119 6.37 18.72 23.75
CA GLU A 119 7.41 18.77 24.79
C GLU A 119 8.19 20.08 24.67
N LEU A 120 9.11 20.22 23.71
CA LEU A 120 9.67 21.50 23.30
C LEU A 120 8.86 22.18 22.20
N GLY A 121 8.04 21.41 21.46
CA GLY A 121 7.30 21.89 20.32
C GLY A 121 8.21 22.17 19.12
N PHE A 122 7.88 23.22 18.36
CA PHE A 122 8.68 23.65 17.22
C PHE A 122 9.96 24.32 17.64
N HIS A 123 11.09 23.92 17.04
CA HIS A 123 12.38 24.53 17.17
C HIS A 123 13.20 24.31 15.89
N TRP A 124 14.28 25.05 15.70
CA TRP A 124 15.13 24.92 14.51
C TRP A 124 16.57 25.19 14.81
N GLU A 125 17.46 24.75 13.93
CA GLU A 125 18.89 24.99 13.99
C GLU A 125 19.33 25.55 12.63
N GLU A 126 20.09 26.66 12.65
CA GLU A 126 20.73 27.19 11.45
C GLU A 126 21.90 26.28 11.06
N SER A 127 21.85 25.68 9.88
CA SER A 127 22.91 24.80 9.38
C SER A 127 23.74 25.48 8.30
N TYR A 128 24.98 25.80 8.61
CA TYR A 128 25.94 26.34 7.64
C TYR A 128 26.29 25.31 6.54
N GLU A 129 26.30 24.03 6.86
CA GLU A 129 26.57 22.94 5.91
C GLU A 129 25.47 22.78 4.87
N LEU A 130 24.22 22.84 5.31
CA LEU A 130 23.06 22.68 4.44
C LEU A 130 22.62 23.98 3.77
N GLY A 131 23.11 25.13 4.27
CA GLY A 131 22.74 26.45 3.76
C GLY A 131 21.29 26.84 4.07
N GLY A 132 20.71 26.33 5.15
CA GLY A 132 19.32 26.55 5.57
C GLY A 132 19.04 26.01 6.96
N ASP A 133 17.79 26.04 7.37
CA ASP A 133 17.36 25.59 8.68
C ASP A 133 17.07 24.08 8.71
N ILE A 134 17.54 23.40 9.76
CA ILE A 134 17.03 22.10 10.17
C ILE A 134 15.79 22.36 11.03
N VAL A 135 14.61 22.02 10.52
CA VAL A 135 13.34 22.26 11.22
C VAL A 135 12.95 21.04 12.05
N LYS A 136 12.65 21.24 13.33
CA LYS A 136 12.44 20.17 14.31
C LYS A 136 11.11 20.33 15.05
N MET A 137 10.51 19.20 15.47
CA MET A 137 9.29 19.13 16.28
C MET A 137 9.45 18.05 17.34
N SER A 138 9.25 18.39 18.62
CA SER A 138 9.30 17.45 19.74
C SER A 138 7.95 17.37 20.46
N LYS A 139 7.50 16.16 20.70
CA LYS A 139 6.24 15.80 21.34
C LYS A 139 6.48 14.99 22.61
N ALA A 140 5.68 15.23 23.63
CA ALA A 140 5.68 14.41 24.83
C ALA A 140 4.95 13.08 24.53
N ALA A 141 5.67 11.97 24.63
CA ALA A 141 5.10 10.65 24.46
C ALA A 141 4.20 10.29 25.65
N GLN A 142 2.99 9.82 25.39
CA GLN A 142 2.06 9.42 26.42
C GLN A 142 2.40 8.04 26.99
N ASN A 143 1.92 7.76 28.23
CA ASN A 143 2.19 6.49 28.88
C ASN A 143 1.60 5.31 28.08
N GLY A 144 2.42 4.29 27.80
CA GLY A 144 2.00 3.12 27.03
C GLY A 144 1.81 3.37 25.53
N GLU A 145 2.16 4.54 25.03
CA GLU A 145 2.00 4.89 23.62
C GLU A 145 2.82 3.98 22.70
N SER A 146 2.22 3.60 21.58
CA SER A 146 2.79 2.80 20.50
C SER A 146 2.70 3.57 19.19
N TYR A 147 3.63 3.31 18.25
CA TYR A 147 3.75 4.03 16.99
C TYR A 147 3.83 3.06 15.81
N PHE A 148 3.16 3.39 14.70
CA PHE A 148 3.08 2.54 13.49
C PHE A 148 3.16 3.40 12.23
N GLY A 149 3.56 2.81 11.10
CA GLY A 149 3.63 3.53 9.81
C GLY A 149 5.04 3.72 9.30
N LEU A 150 5.34 4.87 8.69
CA LEU A 150 6.57 5.23 7.96
C LEU A 150 6.85 4.39 6.70
N GLY A 151 5.79 3.79 6.10
CA GLY A 151 5.90 3.11 4.82
C GLY A 151 6.83 1.90 4.84
N ASP A 152 7.76 1.84 3.92
CA ASP A 152 8.61 0.67 3.67
C ASP A 152 9.85 0.65 4.57
N LYS A 153 9.72 -0.01 5.72
CA LYS A 153 10.82 -0.22 6.68
C LYS A 153 10.88 -1.69 7.08
N PRO A 154 12.05 -2.36 7.07
CA PRO A 154 12.16 -3.79 7.31
C PRO A 154 12.07 -4.21 8.79
N GLN A 155 12.06 -3.27 9.71
CA GLN A 155 12.08 -3.51 11.16
C GLN A 155 10.68 -3.84 11.73
N HIS A 156 10.59 -4.07 13.06
CA HIS A 156 9.34 -4.36 13.75
C HIS A 156 8.21 -3.38 13.45
N LEU A 157 6.97 -3.87 13.43
CA LEU A 157 5.79 -3.07 13.11
C LEU A 157 5.59 -1.89 14.08
N ASN A 158 5.77 -2.10 15.40
CA ASN A 158 5.78 -1.04 16.39
C ASN A 158 7.14 -0.31 16.38
N LEU A 159 7.10 0.99 16.12
CA LEU A 159 8.27 1.86 15.93
C LEU A 159 8.93 2.31 17.25
N LYS A 160 8.28 2.11 18.41
CA LYS A 160 8.75 2.61 19.71
C LYS A 160 10.16 2.14 20.04
N GLY A 161 10.99 3.05 20.55
CA GLY A 161 12.38 2.81 20.90
C GLY A 161 13.33 2.83 19.71
N ARG A 162 12.92 3.36 18.55
CA ARG A 162 13.70 3.38 17.31
C ARG A 162 13.73 4.74 16.65
N ARG A 163 14.72 4.92 15.79
CA ARG A 163 14.91 6.10 14.93
C ARG A 163 14.90 5.66 13.48
N PHE A 164 14.33 6.49 12.61
CA PHE A 164 14.20 6.21 11.19
C PHE A 164 14.53 7.43 10.33
N GLU A 165 14.99 7.15 9.11
CA GLU A 165 15.29 8.12 8.08
C GLU A 165 14.39 7.90 6.85
N ASN A 166 13.84 8.96 6.26
CA ASN A 166 13.16 8.93 4.97
C ASN A 166 14.02 9.62 3.90
N TRP A 167 14.64 8.79 3.08
CA TRP A 167 15.43 9.16 1.91
C TRP A 167 15.41 7.99 0.95
N ALA A 168 14.72 8.11 -0.18
CA ALA A 168 14.59 7.01 -1.14
C ALA A 168 15.98 6.52 -1.58
N THR A 169 16.31 5.25 -1.30
CA THR A 169 17.67 4.72 -1.49
C THR A 169 17.64 3.34 -2.12
N ASP A 170 18.43 3.15 -3.18
CA ASP A 170 18.69 1.84 -3.75
C ASP A 170 19.48 0.97 -2.77
N SER A 171 18.81 0.00 -2.16
CA SER A 171 19.30 -0.83 -1.07
C SER A 171 19.23 -2.31 -1.44
N TYR A 172 20.00 -2.73 -2.45
CA TYR A 172 20.11 -4.13 -2.87
C TYR A 172 20.46 -5.04 -1.69
N ALA A 173 19.73 -6.16 -1.55
CA ALA A 173 19.95 -7.16 -0.52
C ALA A 173 19.95 -6.57 0.91
N PHE A 174 19.02 -5.64 1.19
CA PHE A 174 18.89 -4.97 2.49
C PHE A 174 18.64 -5.97 3.63
N GLY A 175 19.14 -5.71 4.83
CA GLY A 175 18.82 -6.49 6.02
C GLY A 175 17.73 -5.81 6.86
N LYS A 176 17.28 -6.50 7.92
CA LYS A 176 16.23 -6.01 8.84
C LYS A 176 16.54 -4.68 9.51
N ASP A 177 17.82 -4.32 9.64
CA ASP A 177 18.25 -3.06 10.27
C ASP A 177 18.64 -1.99 9.25
N THR A 178 18.47 -2.24 7.94
CA THR A 178 18.77 -1.28 6.89
C THR A 178 17.75 -0.13 6.90
N ASP A 179 18.25 1.08 7.01
CA ASP A 179 17.48 2.32 6.92
C ASP A 179 18.42 3.47 6.47
N PRO A 180 18.07 4.24 5.45
CA PRO A 180 16.85 4.20 4.64
C PRO A 180 16.84 3.14 3.55
N ILE A 181 15.64 2.89 2.97
CA ILE A 181 15.43 2.06 1.78
C ILE A 181 14.51 2.77 0.76
N TYR A 182 14.12 2.13 -0.30
CA TYR A 182 13.50 2.59 -1.55
C TYR A 182 12.41 3.67 -1.46
N LYS A 183 11.64 3.74 -0.34
CA LYS A 183 10.44 4.60 -0.25
C LYS A 183 10.51 5.58 0.92
N SER A 184 9.91 6.75 0.71
CA SER A 184 9.84 7.82 1.68
C SER A 184 8.38 8.19 1.94
N ILE A 185 7.80 7.69 3.05
CA ILE A 185 6.41 7.97 3.44
C ILE A 185 6.41 8.52 4.87
N PRO A 186 6.53 9.86 5.05
CA PRO A 186 6.69 10.50 6.35
C PRO A 186 5.35 10.62 7.10
N PHE A 187 4.66 9.50 7.26
CA PHE A 187 3.39 9.38 7.97
C PHE A 187 3.46 8.27 9.02
N TYR A 188 3.03 8.58 10.24
CA TYR A 188 2.89 7.61 11.31
C TYR A 188 1.59 7.79 12.09
N THR A 189 1.14 6.71 12.74
CA THR A 189 0.04 6.72 13.70
C THR A 189 0.57 6.52 15.11
N GLY A 190 0.08 7.30 16.07
CA GLY A 190 0.24 7.09 17.50
C GLY A 190 -1.03 6.43 18.08
N LEU A 191 -0.83 5.54 19.05
CA LEU A 191 -1.91 4.83 19.75
C LEU A 191 -1.65 4.80 21.24
N HIS A 192 -2.53 5.42 22.04
CA HIS A 192 -2.55 5.29 23.49
C HIS A 192 -3.99 5.38 24.03
N ASN A 193 -4.26 4.77 25.17
CA ASN A 193 -5.59 4.78 25.80
C ASN A 193 -6.73 4.42 24.83
N ASN A 194 -6.49 3.48 23.91
CA ASN A 194 -7.41 3.06 22.84
C ASN A 194 -7.83 4.17 21.85
N LYS A 195 -7.10 5.26 21.77
CA LYS A 195 -7.29 6.34 20.80
C LYS A 195 -6.09 6.49 19.91
N SER A 196 -6.34 6.64 18.61
CA SER A 196 -5.32 6.83 17.58
C SER A 196 -5.37 8.21 16.99
N TYR A 197 -4.19 8.71 16.66
CA TYR A 197 -3.98 9.89 15.84
C TYR A 197 -2.89 9.62 14.79
N GLY A 198 -2.85 10.41 13.74
CA GLY A 198 -1.80 10.39 12.72
C GLY A 198 -1.04 11.70 12.65
N ILE A 199 0.24 11.61 12.31
CA ILE A 199 1.07 12.75 11.91
C ILE A 199 1.60 12.48 10.51
N PHE A 200 1.24 13.34 9.56
CA PHE A 200 1.84 13.38 8.24
C PHE A 200 2.75 14.60 8.15
N PHE A 201 4.06 14.38 8.04
CA PHE A 201 5.06 15.44 7.88
C PHE A 201 5.26 15.72 6.39
N ASP A 202 4.52 16.69 5.84
CA ASP A 202 4.56 17.07 4.43
C ASP A 202 5.81 17.91 4.13
N ASN A 203 6.94 17.24 4.11
CA ASN A 203 8.24 17.81 3.80
C ASN A 203 9.04 16.80 2.96
N THR A 204 9.46 17.19 1.77
CA THR A 204 10.11 16.32 0.78
C THR A 204 11.62 16.24 0.90
N PHE A 205 12.23 17.03 1.78
CA PHE A 205 13.65 16.91 2.13
C PHE A 205 13.92 15.58 2.85
N ARG A 206 15.16 15.31 3.14
CA ARG A 206 15.55 14.21 4.01
C ARG A 206 14.95 14.42 5.39
N THR A 207 14.09 13.49 5.84
CA THR A 207 13.36 13.57 7.10
C THR A 207 13.74 12.44 8.05
N TYR A 208 13.64 12.71 9.34
CA TYR A 208 13.96 11.79 10.40
C TYR A 208 12.84 11.72 11.43
N PHE A 209 12.69 10.56 12.05
CA PHE A 209 11.71 10.31 13.11
C PHE A 209 12.37 9.54 14.24
N ASP A 210 12.23 10.03 15.47
CA ASP A 210 12.68 9.37 16.67
C ASP A 210 11.46 9.05 17.56
N PHE A 211 11.25 7.76 17.83
CA PHE A 211 10.12 7.28 18.64
C PHE A 211 10.63 6.84 20.03
N CYS A 212 11.00 7.77 20.87
CA CYS A 212 11.52 7.50 22.22
C CYS A 212 12.86 6.72 22.22
N HIS A 213 13.66 6.83 21.17
CA HIS A 213 14.98 6.18 21.08
C HIS A 213 16.02 6.96 21.86
N GLU A 214 16.20 8.24 21.56
CA GLU A 214 17.17 9.11 22.25
C GLU A 214 16.67 9.49 23.65
N ARG A 215 15.38 9.86 23.77
CA ARG A 215 14.75 10.23 25.05
C ARG A 215 13.48 9.41 25.28
N ARG A 216 13.41 8.73 26.43
CA ARG A 216 12.35 7.74 26.71
C ARG A 216 10.90 8.22 26.59
N ASN A 217 10.66 9.51 26.81
CA ASN A 217 9.32 10.10 26.85
C ASN A 217 9.13 11.17 25.77
N VAL A 218 9.96 11.16 24.74
CA VAL A 218 9.88 12.16 23.67
C VAL A 218 9.89 11.47 22.33
N THR A 219 8.95 11.87 21.48
CA THR A 219 8.92 11.56 20.07
C THR A 219 9.25 12.82 19.29
N SER A 220 10.18 12.74 18.35
CA SER A 220 10.56 13.89 17.55
C SER A 220 10.63 13.56 16.06
N PHE A 221 10.44 14.58 15.23
CA PHE A 221 10.66 14.48 13.79
C PHE A 221 11.25 15.79 13.27
N TRP A 222 12.12 15.68 12.26
CA TRP A 222 12.82 16.85 11.69
C TRP A 222 13.16 16.62 10.23
N ALA A 223 13.50 17.73 9.54
CA ALA A 223 13.94 17.73 8.16
C ALA A 223 15.19 18.59 7.97
N GLN A 224 16.06 18.21 7.02
CA GLN A 224 17.26 18.94 6.62
C GLN A 224 16.97 20.13 5.69
N GLY A 225 15.81 20.74 5.82
CA GLY A 225 15.40 21.91 5.05
C GLY A 225 13.89 22.03 4.92
N GLY A 226 13.43 23.09 4.25
CA GLY A 226 12.01 23.36 4.06
C GLY A 226 11.32 23.91 5.31
N GLU A 227 9.99 23.90 5.29
CA GLU A 227 9.17 24.36 6.39
C GLU A 227 8.77 23.19 7.31
N MET A 228 8.53 23.45 8.59
CA MET A 228 7.82 22.52 9.45
C MET A 228 6.33 22.56 9.08
N ASN A 229 5.92 21.68 8.19
CA ASN A 229 4.55 21.56 7.69
C ASN A 229 4.03 20.15 7.95
N TYR A 230 3.09 20.00 8.89
CA TYR A 230 2.53 18.69 9.18
C TYR A 230 1.03 18.72 9.45
N TYR A 231 0.39 17.60 9.18
CA TYR A 231 -1.02 17.37 9.43
C TYR A 231 -1.18 16.48 10.67
N PHE A 232 -2.04 16.90 11.57
CA PHE A 232 -2.56 16.08 12.66
C PHE A 232 -3.93 15.54 12.24
N ILE A 233 -4.09 14.22 12.32
CA ILE A 233 -5.30 13.50 11.91
C ILE A 233 -5.81 12.70 13.10
N TYR A 234 -7.04 12.93 13.54
CA TYR A 234 -7.62 12.23 14.68
C TYR A 234 -8.59 11.14 14.22
N GLY A 235 -8.50 9.93 14.87
CA GLY A 235 -9.43 8.82 14.67
C GLY A 235 -10.77 9.03 15.39
N PRO A 236 -11.14 8.37 16.50
CA PRO A 236 -10.29 7.66 17.50
C PRO A 236 -9.80 6.27 17.10
N HIS A 237 -10.35 5.67 16.04
CA HIS A 237 -9.86 4.37 15.57
C HIS A 237 -8.68 4.56 14.60
N MET A 238 -7.72 3.64 14.65
CA MET A 238 -6.57 3.67 13.75
C MET A 238 -7.00 3.56 12.28
N GLN A 239 -8.05 2.80 11.99
CA GLN A 239 -8.59 2.70 10.64
C GLN A 239 -9.10 4.07 10.15
N ASP A 240 -9.81 4.86 10.99
CA ASP A 240 -10.29 6.20 10.62
C ASP A 240 -9.11 7.14 10.31
N VAL A 241 -7.98 6.98 11.01
CA VAL A 241 -6.75 7.75 10.76
C VAL A 241 -6.15 7.40 9.40
N VAL A 242 -6.00 6.11 9.09
CA VAL A 242 -5.45 5.65 7.81
C VAL A 242 -6.37 6.04 6.64
N GLU A 243 -7.68 5.89 6.79
CA GLU A 243 -8.68 6.32 5.81
C GLU A 243 -8.58 7.83 5.53
N SER A 244 -8.51 8.64 6.59
CA SER A 244 -8.40 10.10 6.48
C SER A 244 -7.09 10.56 5.85
N TYR A 245 -5.98 9.87 6.16
CA TYR A 245 -4.68 10.11 5.53
C TYR A 245 -4.70 9.73 4.04
N THR A 246 -5.29 8.59 3.69
CA THR A 246 -5.40 8.15 2.29
C THR A 246 -6.33 9.08 1.50
N ASP A 247 -7.43 9.57 2.09
CA ASP A 247 -8.28 10.59 1.46
C ASP A 247 -7.53 11.93 1.24
N LEU A 248 -6.70 12.33 2.20
CA LEU A 248 -5.85 13.54 2.08
C LEU A 248 -4.81 13.41 0.96
N THR A 249 -4.17 12.24 0.86
CA THR A 249 -3.07 12.01 -0.08
C THR A 249 -3.49 11.31 -1.37
N GLY A 250 -4.72 10.90 -1.47
CA GLY A 250 -5.39 10.38 -2.65
C GLY A 250 -5.66 8.89 -2.66
N THR A 251 -6.88 8.62 -3.01
CA THR A 251 -7.43 7.27 -3.16
C THR A 251 -6.90 6.61 -4.42
N PRO A 252 -6.46 5.34 -4.39
CA PRO A 252 -6.03 4.62 -5.58
C PRO A 252 -7.22 4.31 -6.49
N GLU A 253 -6.97 4.27 -7.79
CA GLU A 253 -7.95 3.78 -8.77
C GLU A 253 -8.12 2.26 -8.66
N LEU A 254 -9.33 1.74 -8.88
CA LEU A 254 -9.57 0.28 -8.92
C LEU A 254 -8.79 -0.33 -10.10
N PRO A 255 -7.86 -1.28 -9.88
CA PRO A 255 -7.07 -1.87 -10.96
C PRO A 255 -7.88 -2.84 -11.81
N PRO A 256 -7.40 -3.27 -12.98
CA PRO A 256 -7.98 -4.42 -13.65
C PRO A 256 -7.83 -5.66 -12.76
N MET A 257 -8.82 -6.56 -12.75
CA MET A 257 -8.81 -7.72 -11.83
C MET A 257 -7.58 -8.63 -12.05
N TRP A 258 -7.07 -8.75 -13.28
CA TRP A 258 -5.88 -9.55 -13.57
C TRP A 258 -4.63 -9.09 -12.80
N ALA A 259 -4.57 -7.81 -12.41
CA ALA A 259 -3.47 -7.28 -11.59
C ALA A 259 -3.45 -7.86 -10.16
N LEU A 260 -4.54 -8.49 -9.72
CA LEU A 260 -4.64 -9.24 -8.48
C LEU A 260 -4.37 -10.74 -8.68
N GLY A 261 -4.13 -11.22 -9.89
CA GLY A 261 -3.74 -12.60 -10.18
C GLY A 261 -2.31 -12.91 -9.71
N TYR A 262 -1.76 -14.03 -10.16
CA TYR A 262 -0.36 -14.39 -9.99
C TYR A 262 0.46 -13.88 -11.16
N HIS A 263 1.63 -13.32 -10.88
CA HIS A 263 2.56 -12.76 -11.85
C HIS A 263 3.91 -13.46 -11.77
N GLN A 264 4.53 -13.71 -12.93
CA GLN A 264 5.84 -14.32 -13.04
C GLN A 264 6.85 -13.36 -13.65
N CYS A 265 7.99 -13.22 -13.01
CA CYS A 265 9.11 -12.39 -13.43
C CYS A 265 10.45 -13.10 -13.16
N LYS A 266 11.46 -12.73 -13.91
CA LYS A 266 12.86 -13.08 -13.68
C LYS A 266 13.74 -12.07 -14.42
N TRP A 267 14.90 -11.78 -13.93
CA TRP A 267 15.98 -11.10 -14.65
C TRP A 267 16.89 -12.16 -15.26
N SER A 268 16.70 -12.53 -16.54
CA SER A 268 15.64 -12.13 -17.47
C SER A 268 15.13 -13.33 -18.24
N TYR A 269 13.88 -13.24 -18.72
CA TYR A 269 13.35 -14.14 -19.74
C TYR A 269 13.67 -13.59 -21.14
N TYR A 270 14.65 -14.13 -21.81
CA TYR A 270 15.02 -13.89 -23.22
C TYR A 270 15.76 -15.09 -23.80
N PRO A 271 15.79 -15.30 -25.11
CA PRO A 271 15.04 -14.60 -26.15
C PRO A 271 13.52 -14.94 -26.11
N GLU A 272 12.75 -14.47 -27.12
CA GLU A 272 11.31 -14.73 -27.26
C GLU A 272 10.93 -16.19 -27.04
N SER A 273 11.74 -17.15 -27.54
CA SER A 273 11.49 -18.58 -27.37
C SER A 273 11.43 -19.02 -25.92
N ASN A 274 12.28 -18.46 -25.05
CA ASN A 274 12.26 -18.75 -23.62
C ASN A 274 10.99 -18.21 -22.95
N VAL A 275 10.58 -16.98 -23.31
CA VAL A 275 9.30 -16.43 -22.82
C VAL A 275 8.13 -17.35 -23.16
N LYS A 276 8.08 -17.85 -24.41
CA LYS A 276 7.04 -18.78 -24.84
C LYS A 276 7.10 -20.13 -24.14
N GLU A 277 8.29 -20.66 -23.90
CA GLU A 277 8.48 -21.90 -23.17
C GLU A 277 7.92 -21.79 -21.74
N ILE A 278 8.27 -20.71 -21.02
CA ILE A 278 7.78 -20.45 -19.67
C ILE A 278 6.25 -20.33 -19.65
N THR A 279 5.67 -19.52 -20.53
CA THR A 279 4.22 -19.31 -20.57
C THR A 279 3.45 -20.56 -20.96
N GLN A 280 3.96 -21.35 -21.92
CA GLN A 280 3.38 -22.65 -22.29
C GLN A 280 3.40 -23.62 -21.11
N LYS A 281 4.49 -23.67 -20.35
CA LYS A 281 4.65 -24.59 -19.20
C LYS A 281 3.66 -24.26 -18.08
N PHE A 282 3.31 -22.99 -17.84
CA PHE A 282 2.21 -22.63 -16.93
C PHE A 282 0.89 -23.28 -17.35
N ARG A 283 0.55 -23.24 -18.64
CA ARG A 283 -0.69 -23.82 -19.17
C ARG A 283 -0.65 -25.35 -19.14
N ASP A 284 0.47 -25.97 -19.52
CA ASP A 284 0.65 -27.43 -19.49
C ASP A 284 0.52 -28.00 -18.08
N LEU A 285 1.10 -27.35 -17.09
CA LEU A 285 1.03 -27.74 -15.69
C LEU A 285 -0.23 -27.26 -14.97
N LYS A 286 -1.10 -26.53 -15.69
CA LYS A 286 -2.34 -25.95 -15.13
C LYS A 286 -2.11 -25.11 -13.89
N ILE A 287 -1.06 -24.30 -13.87
CA ILE A 287 -0.77 -23.35 -12.83
C ILE A 287 -1.27 -21.97 -13.26
N PRO A 288 -2.25 -21.37 -12.55
CA PRO A 288 -2.79 -20.08 -12.95
C PRO A 288 -1.73 -18.98 -12.97
N CYS A 289 -1.73 -18.14 -14.01
CA CYS A 289 -0.84 -17.00 -14.13
C CYS A 289 -1.44 -15.97 -15.11
N ASP A 290 -1.50 -14.70 -14.69
CA ASP A 290 -2.06 -13.60 -15.49
C ASP A 290 -1.01 -12.80 -16.23
N ALA A 291 0.19 -12.64 -15.68
CA ALA A 291 1.19 -11.75 -16.27
C ALA A 291 2.59 -12.36 -16.33
N ILE A 292 3.26 -12.09 -17.43
CA ILE A 292 4.69 -12.34 -17.63
C ILE A 292 5.43 -11.01 -17.78
N TYR A 293 6.58 -10.90 -17.09
CA TYR A 293 7.39 -9.69 -17.10
C TYR A 293 8.61 -9.86 -17.99
N LEU A 294 8.97 -8.79 -18.70
CA LEU A 294 10.22 -8.66 -19.43
C LEU A 294 11.09 -7.64 -18.71
N ASP A 295 12.21 -8.12 -18.18
CA ASP A 295 13.25 -7.31 -17.56
C ASP A 295 14.18 -6.69 -18.62
N ILE A 296 15.19 -5.92 -18.22
CA ILE A 296 15.96 -4.99 -19.09
C ILE A 296 16.48 -5.58 -20.40
N ASP A 297 16.67 -6.90 -20.50
CA ASP A 297 17.22 -7.56 -21.69
C ASP A 297 16.28 -7.60 -22.92
N TYR A 298 15.00 -7.19 -22.77
CA TYR A 298 14.16 -7.02 -23.97
C TYR A 298 14.56 -5.79 -24.78
N MET A 299 15.23 -4.81 -24.13
CA MET A 299 15.63 -3.54 -24.75
C MET A 299 16.89 -3.68 -25.60
N GLU A 300 17.02 -2.87 -26.65
CA GLU A 300 18.23 -2.76 -27.45
C GLU A 300 19.33 -2.05 -26.67
N GLY A 301 20.30 -2.82 -26.13
CA GLY A 301 21.39 -2.31 -25.29
C GLY A 301 20.90 -1.52 -24.08
N PHE A 302 19.84 -1.97 -23.45
CA PHE A 302 19.17 -1.39 -22.27
C PHE A 302 18.61 0.04 -22.49
N ARG A 303 18.38 0.46 -23.75
CA ARG A 303 17.75 1.76 -24.08
C ARG A 303 16.23 1.66 -23.88
N CYS A 304 15.68 2.43 -22.99
CA CYS A 304 14.24 2.48 -22.75
C CYS A 304 13.43 2.76 -24.04
N PHE A 305 12.24 2.19 -24.15
CA PHE A 305 11.36 2.33 -25.33
C PHE A 305 11.95 1.76 -26.64
N THR A 306 12.83 0.76 -26.54
CA THR A 306 13.37 0.02 -27.69
C THR A 306 13.18 -1.47 -27.49
N TRP A 307 13.30 -2.24 -28.57
CA TRP A 307 13.26 -3.71 -28.55
C TRP A 307 14.52 -4.26 -29.21
N SER A 308 15.14 -5.25 -28.58
CA SER A 308 16.25 -5.98 -29.16
C SER A 308 15.77 -6.77 -30.36
N LYS A 309 16.30 -6.47 -31.55
CA LYS A 309 15.95 -7.16 -32.79
C LYS A 309 16.48 -8.58 -32.83
N ASP A 310 17.55 -8.85 -32.10
CA ASP A 310 18.16 -10.19 -32.03
C ASP A 310 17.34 -11.12 -31.16
N TYR A 311 16.79 -10.63 -30.04
CA TYR A 311 16.07 -11.42 -29.08
C TYR A 311 14.54 -11.37 -29.27
N PHE A 312 14.01 -10.26 -29.73
CA PHE A 312 12.58 -10.02 -29.92
C PHE A 312 12.32 -9.37 -31.29
N PRO A 313 12.50 -10.13 -32.41
CA PRO A 313 12.42 -9.59 -33.75
C PRO A 313 11.03 -9.07 -34.14
N ASP A 314 9.97 -9.56 -33.55
CA ASP A 314 8.58 -9.13 -33.76
C ASP A 314 7.81 -9.10 -32.43
N PRO A 315 8.03 -8.07 -31.58
CA PRO A 315 7.40 -7.99 -30.27
C PRO A 315 5.87 -7.86 -30.34
N LYS A 316 5.34 -7.23 -31.40
CA LYS A 316 3.90 -7.10 -31.59
C LYS A 316 3.22 -8.45 -31.78
N ARG A 317 3.80 -9.32 -32.61
CA ARG A 317 3.31 -10.68 -32.80
C ARG A 317 3.41 -11.48 -31.52
N MET A 318 4.57 -11.47 -30.84
CA MET A 318 4.78 -12.19 -29.58
C MET A 318 3.77 -11.76 -28.51
N VAL A 319 3.62 -10.47 -28.24
CA VAL A 319 2.70 -9.95 -27.22
C VAL A 319 1.24 -10.32 -27.56
N LYS A 320 0.87 -10.33 -28.83
CA LYS A 320 -0.46 -10.78 -29.27
C LYS A 320 -0.66 -12.28 -28.99
N GLU A 321 0.30 -13.14 -29.34
CA GLU A 321 0.25 -14.58 -29.07
C GLU A 321 0.16 -14.87 -27.56
N LEU A 322 0.97 -14.18 -26.75
CA LEU A 322 0.87 -14.28 -25.28
C LEU A 322 -0.50 -13.86 -24.75
N ALA A 323 -1.11 -12.83 -25.33
CA ALA A 323 -2.45 -12.38 -24.95
C ALA A 323 -3.54 -13.39 -25.34
N GLU A 324 -3.40 -14.08 -26.47
CA GLU A 324 -4.29 -15.17 -26.91
C GLU A 324 -4.21 -16.36 -25.92
N ASP A 325 -3.02 -16.62 -25.34
CA ASP A 325 -2.82 -17.62 -24.28
C ASP A 325 -3.17 -17.09 -22.86
N GLY A 326 -3.75 -15.88 -22.77
CA GLY A 326 -4.24 -15.27 -21.53
C GLY A 326 -3.21 -14.49 -20.73
N PHE A 327 -1.96 -14.33 -21.22
CA PHE A 327 -0.93 -13.56 -20.53
C PHE A 327 -0.97 -12.07 -20.85
N LYS A 328 -0.79 -11.25 -19.84
CA LYS A 328 -0.57 -9.80 -19.93
C LYS A 328 0.94 -9.55 -19.85
N THR A 329 1.51 -8.96 -20.88
CA THR A 329 2.93 -8.60 -20.88
C THR A 329 3.15 -7.31 -20.11
N VAL A 330 4.09 -7.33 -19.18
CA VAL A 330 4.54 -6.16 -18.39
C VAL A 330 6.03 -5.95 -18.69
N VAL A 331 6.45 -4.70 -18.94
CA VAL A 331 7.84 -4.39 -19.25
C VAL A 331 8.45 -3.41 -18.26
N ILE A 332 9.74 -3.55 -17.98
CA ILE A 332 10.51 -2.62 -17.15
C ILE A 332 10.87 -1.37 -17.94
N ILE A 333 10.83 -0.20 -17.29
CA ILE A 333 11.32 1.08 -17.81
C ILE A 333 12.01 1.83 -16.67
N ASP A 334 13.28 2.22 -16.92
CA ASP A 334 14.13 2.98 -16.01
C ASP A 334 14.17 4.47 -16.38
N PRO A 335 14.58 5.38 -15.47
CA PRO A 335 14.66 6.81 -15.77
C PRO A 335 15.90 7.22 -16.55
N GLY A 336 16.95 6.39 -16.58
CA GLY A 336 18.23 6.73 -17.23
C GLY A 336 18.17 6.64 -18.76
N ILE A 337 18.29 7.76 -19.46
CA ILE A 337 18.30 7.83 -20.93
C ILE A 337 19.75 7.83 -21.41
N LYS A 338 20.15 6.77 -22.14
CA LYS A 338 21.51 6.61 -22.66
C LYS A 338 21.93 7.80 -23.51
N ILE A 339 23.14 8.30 -23.27
CA ILE A 339 23.78 9.33 -24.11
C ILE A 339 24.21 8.69 -25.44
N ASP A 340 23.38 8.86 -26.46
CA ASP A 340 23.61 8.27 -27.78
C ASP A 340 22.88 9.06 -28.85
N ASN A 341 23.69 9.63 -29.82
CA ASN A 341 23.18 10.48 -30.89
C ASN A 341 22.32 9.72 -31.94
N GLU A 342 22.33 8.38 -31.93
CA GLU A 342 21.48 7.57 -32.79
C GLU A 342 20.18 7.15 -32.12
N TYR A 343 20.05 7.41 -30.84
CA TYR A 343 18.87 7.09 -30.02
C TYR A 343 17.85 8.25 -30.04
N SER A 344 16.71 8.02 -30.68
CA SER A 344 15.67 9.04 -30.92
C SER A 344 15.14 9.70 -29.65
N VAL A 345 14.90 8.92 -28.60
CA VAL A 345 14.40 9.43 -27.30
C VAL A 345 15.41 10.39 -26.66
N PHE A 346 16.71 10.05 -26.73
CA PHE A 346 17.78 10.93 -26.26
C PHE A 346 17.85 12.23 -27.06
N LYS A 347 17.82 12.16 -28.40
CA LYS A 347 17.86 13.34 -29.27
C LYS A 347 16.69 14.28 -28.99
N GLU A 348 15.50 13.76 -28.93
CA GLU A 348 14.30 14.55 -28.65
C GLU A 348 14.37 15.24 -27.27
N ALA A 349 14.79 14.51 -26.23
CA ALA A 349 14.92 15.06 -24.89
C ALA A 349 16.01 16.14 -24.80
N LEU A 350 17.13 15.94 -25.52
CA LEU A 350 18.24 16.90 -25.61
C LEU A 350 17.79 18.19 -26.33
N ASP A 351 17.14 18.07 -27.48
CA ASP A 351 16.66 19.20 -28.28
C ASP A 351 15.63 20.06 -27.53
N LYS A 352 14.83 19.42 -26.67
CA LYS A 352 13.80 20.08 -25.86
C LYS A 352 14.28 20.51 -24.46
N ASP A 353 15.56 20.27 -24.13
CA ASP A 353 16.15 20.62 -22.83
C ASP A 353 15.41 19.96 -21.64
N TYR A 354 15.12 18.65 -21.73
CA TYR A 354 14.27 17.94 -20.76
C TYR A 354 15.04 17.27 -19.61
N PHE A 355 16.36 17.30 -19.62
CA PHE A 355 17.20 16.64 -18.63
C PHE A 355 17.50 17.54 -17.41
N CYS A 356 17.65 16.91 -16.25
CA CYS A 356 18.16 17.56 -15.03
C CYS A 356 19.52 18.20 -15.27
N LYS A 357 19.79 19.34 -14.62
CA LYS A 357 21.05 20.09 -14.75
C LYS A 357 21.79 20.14 -13.42
N ARG A 358 23.09 20.09 -13.48
CA ARG A 358 23.98 20.43 -12.39
C ARG A 358 23.86 21.93 -12.03
N ALA A 359 24.23 22.27 -10.81
CA ALA A 359 24.20 23.66 -10.35
C ALA A 359 25.08 24.61 -11.22
N ASP A 360 26.16 24.09 -11.82
CA ASP A 360 27.08 24.83 -12.70
C ASP A 360 26.64 24.84 -14.19
N GLY A 361 25.48 24.26 -14.53
CA GLY A 361 24.81 24.38 -15.82
C GLY A 361 24.79 23.15 -16.73
N PRO A 362 25.77 22.27 -16.84
CA PRO A 362 25.75 21.04 -17.62
C PRO A 362 24.63 20.06 -17.18
N TYR A 363 24.22 19.17 -18.07
CA TYR A 363 23.28 18.11 -17.73
C TYR A 363 23.86 17.17 -16.66
N MET A 364 22.98 16.70 -15.75
CA MET A 364 23.33 15.68 -14.76
C MET A 364 23.58 14.35 -15.50
N LYS A 365 24.80 13.84 -15.34
CA LYS A 365 25.26 12.58 -15.94
C LYS A 365 25.51 11.54 -14.86
N GLY A 366 25.03 10.34 -15.05
CA GLY A 366 25.29 9.19 -14.19
C GLY A 366 25.33 7.90 -14.97
N LYS A 367 25.82 6.82 -14.35
CA LYS A 367 25.82 5.48 -14.94
C LYS A 367 24.67 4.67 -14.36
N VAL A 368 23.97 3.97 -15.25
CA VAL A 368 23.00 2.91 -14.97
C VAL A 368 23.20 1.80 -16.01
N TRP A 369 22.22 0.91 -16.19
CA TRP A 369 22.39 -0.28 -17.03
C TRP A 369 22.91 -0.01 -18.46
N PRO A 370 22.44 0.99 -19.23
CA PRO A 370 22.99 1.27 -20.57
C PRO A 370 24.34 2.00 -20.55
N GLY A 371 24.92 2.28 -19.39
CA GLY A 371 26.15 3.03 -19.21
C GLY A 371 25.89 4.49 -18.86
N GLU A 372 26.56 5.43 -19.55
CA GLU A 372 26.39 6.87 -19.31
C GLU A 372 25.01 7.36 -19.78
N CYS A 373 24.25 7.98 -18.87
CA CYS A 373 22.90 8.48 -19.09
C CYS A 373 22.73 9.93 -18.63
N TYR A 374 21.75 10.61 -19.24
CA TYR A 374 21.09 11.77 -18.66
C TYR A 374 19.73 11.36 -18.09
N PHE A 375 19.18 12.18 -17.18
CA PHE A 375 17.96 11.85 -16.45
C PHE A 375 16.91 12.95 -16.66
N PRO A 376 15.69 12.61 -17.10
CA PRO A 376 14.62 13.60 -17.30
C PRO A 376 14.25 14.29 -15.99
N ASP A 377 13.94 15.59 -16.04
CA ASP A 377 13.39 16.32 -14.90
C ASP A 377 11.87 16.12 -14.84
N PHE A 378 11.42 15.02 -14.21
CA PHE A 378 10.00 14.70 -14.05
C PHE A 378 9.22 15.71 -13.20
N THR A 379 9.88 16.67 -12.58
CA THR A 379 9.19 17.76 -11.87
C THR A 379 8.59 18.81 -12.82
N ARG A 380 8.94 18.77 -14.11
CA ARG A 380 8.42 19.64 -15.18
C ARG A 380 7.16 19.02 -15.84
N PRO A 381 6.04 19.75 -15.94
CA PRO A 381 4.81 19.24 -16.56
C PRO A 381 4.98 18.78 -18.02
N GLU A 382 5.78 19.54 -18.82
CA GLU A 382 6.05 19.19 -20.20
C GLU A 382 6.91 17.92 -20.34
N VAL A 383 7.83 17.67 -19.41
CA VAL A 383 8.62 16.42 -19.37
C VAL A 383 7.74 15.22 -19.05
N ARG A 384 6.83 15.35 -18.06
CA ARG A 384 5.84 14.32 -17.77
C ARG A 384 4.92 14.03 -18.96
N THR A 385 4.51 15.07 -19.68
CA THR A 385 3.67 14.92 -20.89
C THR A 385 4.43 14.21 -22.02
N TRP A 386 5.69 14.57 -22.24
CA TRP A 386 6.58 13.93 -23.20
C TRP A 386 6.78 12.45 -22.85
N TRP A 387 7.16 12.16 -21.58
CA TRP A 387 7.35 10.79 -21.10
C TRP A 387 6.10 9.93 -21.29
N ALA A 388 4.93 10.45 -20.92
CA ALA A 388 3.65 9.80 -21.16
C ALA A 388 3.43 9.47 -22.66
N GLY A 389 3.90 10.35 -23.57
CA GLY A 389 3.81 10.17 -25.01
C GLY A 389 4.63 9.01 -25.55
N LEU A 390 5.77 8.70 -24.93
CA LEU A 390 6.66 7.61 -25.34
C LEU A 390 6.01 6.21 -25.20
N PHE A 391 5.02 6.06 -24.34
CA PHE A 391 4.31 4.78 -24.15
C PHE A 391 3.38 4.42 -25.29
N LYS A 392 3.15 5.29 -26.29
CA LYS A 392 2.21 5.02 -27.39
C LYS A 392 2.54 3.72 -28.10
N GLU A 393 3.78 3.57 -28.56
CA GLU A 393 4.20 2.37 -29.29
C GLU A 393 4.07 1.10 -28.45
N LEU A 394 4.52 1.14 -27.19
CA LEU A 394 4.45 -0.02 -26.29
C LEU A 394 3.00 -0.48 -26.02
N ILE A 395 2.10 0.46 -25.78
CA ILE A 395 0.74 0.18 -25.32
C ILE A 395 -0.23 0.01 -26.49
N GLU A 396 -0.27 0.97 -27.42
CA GLU A 396 -1.26 0.99 -28.51
C GLU A 396 -0.84 0.10 -29.68
N ASP A 397 0.44 0.14 -30.08
CA ASP A 397 0.91 -0.55 -31.28
C ASP A 397 1.34 -2.00 -30.99
N ILE A 398 2.08 -2.24 -29.90
CA ILE A 398 2.59 -3.56 -29.50
C ILE A 398 1.59 -4.32 -28.63
N GLY A 399 0.91 -3.64 -27.70
CA GLY A 399 -0.12 -4.23 -26.87
C GLY A 399 0.29 -4.61 -25.45
N VAL A 400 1.42 -4.10 -24.95
CA VAL A 400 1.86 -4.23 -23.55
C VAL A 400 0.75 -3.75 -22.60
N LYS A 401 0.54 -4.44 -21.48
CA LYS A 401 -0.59 -4.19 -20.56
C LYS A 401 -0.20 -3.51 -19.24
N GLY A 402 1.05 -3.55 -18.88
CA GLY A 402 1.55 -2.92 -17.67
C GLY A 402 2.99 -2.46 -17.80
N VAL A 403 3.41 -1.57 -16.92
CA VAL A 403 4.78 -1.04 -16.87
C VAL A 403 5.31 -1.11 -15.45
N TRP A 404 6.56 -1.51 -15.35
CA TRP A 404 7.33 -1.56 -14.12
C TRP A 404 8.39 -0.46 -14.16
N ASN A 405 8.26 0.56 -13.28
CA ASN A 405 9.24 1.61 -13.08
C ASN A 405 10.25 1.19 -12.02
N ASP A 406 11.50 1.02 -12.44
CA ASP A 406 12.63 0.66 -11.59
C ASP A 406 13.71 1.75 -11.57
N MET A 407 14.69 1.65 -10.68
CA MET A 407 15.85 2.54 -10.55
C MET A 407 15.49 4.04 -10.32
N ASN A 408 14.31 4.32 -9.84
CA ASN A 408 13.71 5.67 -9.83
C ASN A 408 13.73 6.39 -8.47
N GLU A 409 14.69 6.07 -7.58
CA GLU A 409 14.98 6.80 -6.33
C GLU A 409 15.42 8.27 -6.54
N PRO A 410 16.19 8.70 -7.56
CA PRO A 410 16.82 8.02 -8.70
C PRO A 410 18.13 7.31 -8.32
N ALA A 411 18.32 6.08 -8.83
CA ALA A 411 19.55 5.33 -8.63
C ALA A 411 20.63 5.75 -9.64
N VAL A 412 21.86 5.89 -9.17
CA VAL A 412 23.07 6.10 -9.95
C VAL A 412 24.17 5.19 -9.45
N MET A 413 24.71 4.35 -10.33
CA MET A 413 25.80 3.43 -10.00
C MET A 413 27.14 4.17 -9.86
N ASP A 414 28.05 3.56 -9.11
CA ASP A 414 29.44 4.01 -8.97
C ASP A 414 29.62 5.41 -8.32
N VAL A 415 28.61 5.91 -7.57
CA VAL A 415 28.73 7.17 -6.83
C VAL A 415 28.39 6.97 -5.35
N PRO A 416 29.03 7.71 -4.43
CA PRO A 416 28.63 7.74 -3.03
C PRO A 416 27.16 8.17 -2.89
N GLY A 417 26.40 7.48 -2.05
CA GLY A 417 24.98 7.77 -1.85
C GLY A 417 24.06 7.28 -2.95
N LYS A 418 24.60 6.67 -4.02
CA LYS A 418 23.84 6.01 -5.11
C LYS A 418 22.76 6.87 -5.78
N THR A 419 22.89 8.19 -5.74
CA THR A 419 21.93 9.13 -6.32
C THR A 419 22.60 10.40 -6.84
N PHE A 420 21.82 11.39 -7.28
CA PHE A 420 22.32 12.67 -7.75
C PHE A 420 23.01 13.48 -6.65
N PRO A 421 23.98 14.35 -6.99
CA PRO A 421 24.45 15.39 -6.09
C PRO A 421 23.30 16.26 -5.56
N ALA A 422 23.42 16.69 -4.32
CA ALA A 422 22.39 17.43 -3.60
C ALA A 422 21.99 18.77 -4.28
N ASP A 423 22.89 19.34 -5.08
CA ASP A 423 22.72 20.64 -5.73
C ASP A 423 22.18 20.59 -7.18
N VAL A 424 21.89 19.38 -7.70
CA VAL A 424 21.24 19.23 -9.01
C VAL A 424 19.90 20.00 -9.02
N ARG A 425 19.60 20.66 -10.12
CA ARG A 425 18.46 21.57 -10.27
C ARG A 425 17.24 20.88 -10.81
N HIS A 426 16.10 21.21 -10.25
CA HIS A 426 14.77 20.79 -10.65
C HIS A 426 13.83 21.98 -10.73
N ASP A 427 12.85 21.91 -11.64
CA ASP A 427 11.85 22.97 -11.83
C ASP A 427 10.77 22.95 -10.73
N TYR A 428 10.39 21.77 -10.22
CA TYR A 428 9.43 21.57 -9.16
C TYR A 428 8.06 22.24 -9.42
N ASP A 429 7.49 22.02 -10.64
CA ASP A 429 6.25 22.65 -11.13
C ASP A 429 6.29 24.19 -11.01
N GLY A 430 7.38 24.81 -11.48
CA GLY A 430 7.59 26.27 -11.47
C GLY A 430 8.07 26.84 -10.12
N ASN A 431 8.49 25.99 -9.18
CA ASN A 431 9.10 26.39 -7.90
C ASN A 431 10.53 25.86 -7.80
N PRO A 432 11.48 26.38 -8.58
CA PRO A 432 12.82 25.79 -8.73
C PRO A 432 13.50 25.46 -7.41
N CYS A 433 14.09 24.28 -7.34
CA CYS A 433 14.76 23.81 -6.13
C CYS A 433 15.99 22.93 -6.42
N SER A 434 16.72 22.57 -5.37
CA SER A 434 17.78 21.58 -5.43
C SER A 434 17.26 20.15 -5.31
N HIS A 435 18.10 19.18 -5.63
CA HIS A 435 17.81 17.76 -5.46
C HIS A 435 17.54 17.37 -4.01
N GLN A 436 18.07 18.10 -3.05
CA GLN A 436 17.73 17.88 -1.63
C GLN A 436 16.21 17.92 -1.36
N LYS A 437 15.48 18.80 -2.07
CA LYS A 437 14.01 18.91 -1.98
C LYS A 437 13.29 17.97 -2.93
N ALA A 438 13.82 17.75 -4.14
CA ALA A 438 13.15 16.99 -5.19
C ALA A 438 13.39 15.48 -5.15
N HIS A 439 14.39 15.01 -4.42
CA HIS A 439 14.82 13.61 -4.42
C HIS A 439 13.68 12.62 -4.12
N ASN A 440 13.04 12.77 -2.98
CA ASN A 440 12.04 11.81 -2.52
C ASN A 440 10.77 11.75 -3.40
N ILE A 441 10.55 12.75 -4.27
CA ILE A 441 9.38 12.79 -5.16
C ILE A 441 9.71 12.45 -6.63
N TYR A 442 10.99 12.24 -6.95
CA TYR A 442 11.42 11.97 -8.33
C TYR A 442 10.73 10.72 -8.91
N GLY A 443 10.80 9.60 -8.19
CA GLY A 443 10.14 8.35 -8.58
C GLY A 443 8.62 8.47 -8.66
N MET A 444 8.00 9.20 -7.74
CA MET A 444 6.57 9.49 -7.79
C MET A 444 6.19 10.24 -9.07
N GLN A 445 6.97 11.24 -9.51
CA GLN A 445 6.64 12.02 -10.71
C GLN A 445 6.88 11.21 -11.99
N MET A 446 7.89 10.34 -12.03
CA MET A 446 8.04 9.36 -13.11
C MET A 446 6.84 8.40 -13.18
N ALA A 447 6.46 7.82 -12.07
CA ALA A 447 5.32 6.90 -11.98
C ALA A 447 3.99 7.58 -12.39
N ARG A 448 3.78 8.84 -11.97
CA ARG A 448 2.65 9.66 -12.41
C ARG A 448 2.63 9.85 -13.93
N ALA A 449 3.78 10.16 -14.53
CA ALA A 449 3.89 10.31 -15.99
C ALA A 449 3.61 9.00 -16.73
N THR A 450 4.14 7.88 -16.24
CA THR A 450 3.89 6.53 -16.76
C THR A 450 2.41 6.16 -16.68
N TYR A 451 1.77 6.38 -15.51
CA TYR A 451 0.32 6.14 -15.31
C TYR A 451 -0.54 6.92 -16.32
N HIS A 452 -0.24 8.21 -16.54
CA HIS A 452 -0.99 9.02 -17.51
C HIS A 452 -0.77 8.54 -18.95
N GLY A 453 0.42 8.03 -19.28
CA GLY A 453 0.70 7.42 -20.57
C GLY A 453 -0.16 6.16 -20.81
N LEU A 454 -0.15 5.24 -19.86
CA LEU A 454 -0.97 4.03 -19.94
C LEU A 454 -2.46 4.37 -19.98
N LYS A 455 -2.93 5.26 -19.11
CA LYS A 455 -4.33 5.69 -19.08
C LYS A 455 -4.80 6.27 -20.42
N LYS A 456 -3.93 7.02 -21.10
CA LYS A 456 -4.21 7.62 -22.40
C LYS A 456 -4.28 6.59 -23.52
N PHE A 457 -3.28 5.72 -23.61
CA PHE A 457 -3.11 4.83 -24.78
C PHE A 457 -3.78 3.46 -24.62
N ASN A 458 -4.15 3.07 -23.38
CA ASN A 458 -4.89 1.83 -23.12
C ASN A 458 -6.41 2.06 -22.93
N TYR A 459 -6.88 3.32 -22.96
CA TYR A 459 -8.29 3.63 -22.76
C TYR A 459 -9.20 2.82 -23.72
N PRO A 460 -10.32 2.23 -23.25
CA PRO A 460 -10.95 2.42 -21.94
C PRO A 460 -10.49 1.44 -20.83
N LYS A 461 -9.38 0.75 -21.02
CA LYS A 461 -8.83 -0.18 -20.02
C LYS A 461 -8.12 0.58 -18.89
N ARG A 462 -8.12 -0.03 -17.69
CA ARG A 462 -7.44 0.55 -16.51
C ARG A 462 -5.93 0.34 -16.62
N PRO A 463 -5.10 1.33 -16.26
CA PRO A 463 -3.65 1.18 -16.24
C PRO A 463 -3.19 0.26 -15.12
N PHE A 464 -2.08 -0.43 -15.35
CA PHE A 464 -1.32 -1.12 -14.32
C PHE A 464 0.14 -0.65 -14.37
N VAL A 465 0.57 -0.02 -13.30
CA VAL A 465 1.95 0.43 -13.09
C VAL A 465 2.43 -0.09 -11.75
N ILE A 466 3.65 -0.56 -11.69
CA ILE A 466 4.37 -0.88 -10.45
C ILE A 466 5.62 -0.02 -10.34
N THR A 467 5.95 0.50 -9.17
CA THR A 467 7.11 1.38 -8.94
C THR A 467 7.95 0.94 -7.75
N ARG A 468 9.28 1.06 -7.86
CA ARG A 468 10.21 0.79 -6.74
C ARG A 468 10.20 1.95 -5.75
N SER A 469 10.50 3.15 -6.19
CA SER A 469 10.49 4.33 -5.33
C SER A 469 9.13 5.00 -5.27
N ALA A 470 8.76 5.47 -4.08
CA ALA A 470 7.49 6.12 -3.81
C ALA A 470 7.59 7.18 -2.70
N TYR A 471 6.73 8.18 -2.77
CA TYR A 471 6.45 9.15 -1.74
C TYR A 471 4.96 9.09 -1.36
N SER A 472 4.56 9.73 -0.25
CA SER A 472 3.14 9.88 0.12
C SER A 472 2.31 10.37 -1.07
N GLY A 473 1.21 9.68 -1.38
CA GLY A 473 0.35 9.99 -2.52
C GLY A 473 0.66 9.21 -3.81
N THR A 474 1.75 8.44 -3.87
CA THR A 474 2.08 7.61 -5.05
C THR A 474 1.04 6.50 -5.29
N GLN A 475 0.33 6.05 -4.25
CA GLN A 475 -0.75 5.05 -4.36
C GLN A 475 -1.85 5.43 -5.37
N ARG A 476 -2.00 6.71 -5.69
CA ARG A 476 -2.93 7.19 -6.74
C ARG A 476 -2.62 6.65 -8.13
N TYR A 477 -1.38 6.28 -8.37
CA TYR A 477 -0.86 5.99 -9.70
C TYR A 477 -0.38 4.55 -9.86
N THR A 478 0.06 3.91 -8.78
CA THR A 478 0.80 2.64 -8.89
C THR A 478 0.52 1.66 -7.76
N SER A 479 0.82 0.38 -8.03
CA SER A 479 1.23 -0.60 -7.04
C SER A 479 2.73 -0.46 -6.74
N THR A 480 3.23 -1.20 -5.73
CA THR A 480 4.67 -1.21 -5.38
C THR A 480 5.11 -2.60 -4.92
N TRP A 481 6.41 -2.87 -5.03
CA TRP A 481 7.03 -4.03 -4.37
C TRP A 481 8.10 -3.54 -3.36
N MET A 482 8.62 -4.43 -2.57
CA MET A 482 9.51 -4.10 -1.45
C MET A 482 10.99 -4.01 -1.84
N GLY A 483 11.30 -4.00 -3.15
CA GLY A 483 12.67 -3.94 -3.69
C GLY A 483 13.40 -5.29 -3.60
N ASP A 484 14.72 -5.24 -3.67
CA ASP A 484 15.63 -6.36 -3.88
C ASP A 484 15.90 -7.11 -2.57
N ASN A 485 14.99 -7.97 -2.19
CA ASN A 485 15.06 -8.82 -1.01
C ASN A 485 15.95 -10.08 -1.23
N VAL A 486 16.21 -10.82 -0.19
CA VAL A 486 17.08 -12.00 -0.21
C VAL A 486 16.29 -13.28 0.07
N ALA A 487 16.65 -14.40 -0.56
CA ALA A 487 16.02 -15.70 -0.40
C ALA A 487 16.31 -16.33 0.98
N THR A 488 15.81 -15.73 2.06
CA THR A 488 16.00 -16.17 3.44
C THR A 488 14.70 -16.16 4.25
N TRP A 489 14.66 -16.94 5.32
CA TRP A 489 13.55 -16.94 6.29
C TRP A 489 13.37 -15.57 6.98
N GLU A 490 14.46 -14.83 7.21
CA GLU A 490 14.41 -13.47 7.73
C GLU A 490 13.66 -12.56 6.76
N HIS A 491 13.92 -12.66 5.46
CA HIS A 491 13.24 -11.84 4.45
C HIS A 491 11.78 -12.24 4.20
N LEU A 492 11.41 -13.49 4.39
CA LEU A 492 10.01 -13.89 4.43
C LEU A 492 9.26 -13.19 5.56
N GLN A 493 9.86 -13.11 6.76
CA GLN A 493 9.29 -12.35 7.90
C GLN A 493 9.23 -10.85 7.61
N ILE A 494 10.30 -10.27 7.07
CA ILE A 494 10.37 -8.86 6.67
C ILE A 494 9.29 -8.52 5.66
N ALA A 495 9.08 -9.36 4.63
CA ALA A 495 8.05 -9.16 3.62
C ALA A 495 6.65 -9.03 4.22
N ASN A 496 6.32 -9.85 5.21
CA ASN A 496 5.05 -9.76 5.94
C ASN A 496 4.94 -8.46 6.73
N ILE A 497 6.00 -8.03 7.42
CA ILE A 497 6.03 -6.78 8.20
C ILE A 497 5.89 -5.57 7.27
N GLN A 498 6.62 -5.52 6.16
CA GLN A 498 6.58 -4.42 5.20
C GLN A 498 5.20 -4.28 4.55
N ALA A 499 4.54 -5.40 4.17
CA ALA A 499 3.19 -5.37 3.62
C ALA A 499 2.18 -4.76 4.61
N GLN A 500 2.23 -5.16 5.88
CA GLN A 500 1.39 -4.59 6.93
C GLN A 500 1.67 -3.10 7.16
N ARG A 501 2.93 -2.71 7.15
CA ARG A 501 3.38 -1.33 7.36
C ARG A 501 2.98 -0.40 6.22
N LEU A 502 3.14 -0.84 4.97
CA LEU A 502 2.69 -0.09 3.79
C LEU A 502 1.18 0.11 3.82
N ALA A 503 0.41 -0.91 4.20
CA ALA A 503 -1.03 -0.81 4.39
C ALA A 503 -1.41 0.22 5.47
N LEU A 504 -0.70 0.23 6.63
CA LEU A 504 -0.85 1.25 7.68
C LEU A 504 -0.43 2.66 7.24
N SER A 505 0.29 2.78 6.15
CA SER A 505 0.74 4.04 5.55
C SER A 505 -0.05 4.43 4.29
N GLY A 506 -1.26 3.87 4.10
CA GLY A 506 -2.16 4.18 2.99
C GLY A 506 -1.76 3.57 1.65
N PHE A 507 -0.71 2.76 1.57
CA PHE A 507 -0.24 2.13 0.34
C PHE A 507 -0.45 0.61 0.39
N SER A 508 -1.71 0.16 0.29
CA SER A 508 -2.07 -1.24 0.49
C SER A 508 -1.77 -2.14 -0.72
N PHE A 509 -1.69 -1.62 -1.96
CA PHE A 509 -1.38 -2.45 -3.14
C PHE A 509 0.12 -2.73 -3.23
N ALA A 510 0.60 -3.61 -2.37
CA ALA A 510 2.01 -3.95 -2.23
C ALA A 510 2.24 -5.45 -2.05
N GLY A 511 3.44 -5.92 -2.39
CA GLY A 511 3.91 -7.28 -2.19
C GLY A 511 5.43 -7.37 -2.31
N SER A 512 6.02 -8.47 -1.88
CA SER A 512 7.46 -8.73 -2.02
C SER A 512 7.75 -9.51 -3.30
N ASP A 513 9.01 -9.56 -3.70
CA ASP A 513 9.49 -10.58 -4.61
C ASP A 513 9.46 -11.93 -3.90
N ILE A 514 8.50 -12.78 -4.31
CA ILE A 514 8.27 -14.09 -3.72
C ILE A 514 9.46 -15.01 -4.04
N GLY A 515 10.01 -15.63 -3.01
CA GLY A 515 11.18 -16.49 -3.11
C GLY A 515 12.50 -15.76 -2.85
N GLY A 516 12.50 -14.42 -2.93
CA GLY A 516 13.68 -13.56 -2.82
C GLY A 516 14.28 -13.23 -4.17
N PHE A 517 14.68 -11.95 -4.37
CA PHE A 517 15.35 -11.51 -5.58
C PHE A 517 16.80 -11.98 -5.64
N ALA A 518 17.56 -11.75 -4.57
CA ALA A 518 18.93 -12.20 -4.42
C ALA A 518 18.97 -13.59 -3.79
N GLU A 519 19.95 -14.39 -4.15
CA GLU A 519 20.17 -15.78 -3.72
C GLU A 519 19.05 -16.73 -4.19
N GLN A 520 19.18 -18.02 -3.82
CA GLN A 520 18.24 -19.06 -4.22
C GLN A 520 17.56 -19.67 -3.00
N PRO A 521 16.22 -19.71 -2.94
CA PRO A 521 15.51 -20.41 -1.89
C PRO A 521 15.63 -21.92 -2.07
N ASN A 522 15.50 -22.67 -0.99
CA ASN A 522 15.14 -24.09 -1.08
C ASN A 522 13.62 -24.24 -1.32
N GLY A 523 13.17 -25.44 -1.67
CA GLY A 523 11.77 -25.71 -1.99
C GLY A 523 10.81 -25.35 -0.86
N GLU A 524 11.16 -25.65 0.42
CA GLU A 524 10.32 -25.30 1.57
C GLU A 524 10.13 -23.77 1.71
N LEU A 525 11.21 -23.00 1.66
CA LEU A 525 11.16 -21.55 1.77
C LEU A 525 10.32 -20.95 0.64
N TYR A 526 10.51 -21.44 -0.59
CA TYR A 526 9.74 -20.98 -1.74
C TYR A 526 8.23 -21.27 -1.57
N ALA A 527 7.87 -22.51 -1.18
CA ALA A 527 6.49 -22.89 -0.93
C ALA A 527 5.85 -22.02 0.17
N ARG A 528 6.55 -21.79 1.30
CA ARG A 528 6.06 -20.93 2.39
C ARG A 528 5.92 -19.48 1.96
N TRP A 529 6.78 -19.00 1.06
CA TRP A 529 6.68 -17.65 0.54
C TRP A 529 5.50 -17.48 -0.45
N ILE A 530 5.24 -18.49 -1.29
CA ILE A 530 4.02 -18.52 -2.12
C ILE A 530 2.77 -18.56 -1.23
N GLN A 531 2.77 -19.34 -0.14
CA GLN A 531 1.65 -19.36 0.81
C GLN A 531 1.34 -17.98 1.38
N LEU A 532 2.37 -17.24 1.80
CA LEU A 532 2.23 -15.86 2.25
C LEU A 532 1.80 -14.92 1.12
N GLY A 533 2.51 -14.95 -0.01
CA GLY A 533 2.29 -14.06 -1.15
C GLY A 533 0.92 -14.21 -1.81
N ALA A 534 0.32 -15.42 -1.74
CA ALA A 534 -1.04 -15.66 -2.23
C ALA A 534 -2.11 -14.80 -1.52
N PHE A 535 -1.81 -14.25 -0.33
CA PHE A 535 -2.69 -13.36 0.43
C PHE A 535 -2.20 -11.92 0.51
N HIS A 536 -1.02 -11.61 -0.05
CA HIS A 536 -0.62 -10.21 -0.25
C HIS A 536 -1.41 -9.59 -1.40
N PRO A 537 -1.72 -8.29 -1.36
CA PRO A 537 -2.44 -7.61 -2.43
C PRO A 537 -1.76 -7.75 -3.80
N PHE A 538 -0.45 -7.55 -3.89
CA PHE A 538 0.36 -7.82 -5.07
C PHE A 538 1.10 -9.15 -4.91
N CYS A 539 1.03 -10.03 -5.92
CA CYS A 539 1.55 -11.39 -5.88
C CYS A 539 2.41 -11.69 -7.11
N ARG A 540 3.74 -11.56 -6.95
CA ARG A 540 4.70 -11.77 -8.04
C ARG A 540 5.91 -12.55 -7.54
N THR A 541 6.30 -13.60 -8.25
CA THR A 541 7.64 -14.18 -8.14
C THR A 541 8.59 -13.37 -9.03
N HIS A 542 9.74 -12.98 -8.46
CA HIS A 542 10.83 -12.33 -9.20
C HIS A 542 12.18 -12.71 -8.59
N SER A 543 13.17 -13.01 -9.44
CA SER A 543 14.51 -13.39 -9.03
C SER A 543 15.56 -12.83 -9.96
N SER A 544 16.78 -12.63 -9.44
CA SER A 544 17.94 -12.36 -10.28
C SER A 544 18.36 -13.61 -11.08
N GLY A 545 18.86 -13.42 -12.29
CA GLY A 545 19.23 -14.53 -13.17
C GLY A 545 20.40 -15.38 -12.70
N ASP A 546 21.20 -14.88 -11.76
CA ASP A 546 22.48 -15.48 -11.35
C ASP A 546 22.33 -16.55 -10.28
N HIS A 547 21.14 -16.74 -9.71
CA HIS A 547 20.91 -17.56 -8.52
C HIS A 547 19.96 -18.75 -8.72
N GLY A 548 19.68 -19.12 -9.96
CA GLY A 548 18.83 -20.27 -10.30
C GLY A 548 17.37 -19.91 -10.58
N ASP A 549 16.56 -20.94 -10.78
CA ASP A 549 15.18 -20.83 -11.20
C ASP A 549 14.22 -20.78 -10.02
N GLN A 550 13.19 -19.95 -10.11
CA GLN A 550 12.13 -19.79 -9.12
C GLN A 550 10.72 -19.84 -9.75
N GLU A 551 10.60 -20.49 -10.89
CA GLU A 551 9.30 -20.82 -11.44
C GLU A 551 8.60 -21.86 -10.54
N PRO A 552 7.27 -21.95 -10.50
CA PRO A 552 6.52 -22.90 -9.66
C PRO A 552 6.96 -24.37 -9.75
N TRP A 553 7.59 -24.75 -10.84
CA TRP A 553 8.10 -26.09 -11.12
C TRP A 553 9.63 -26.26 -11.02
N ALA A 554 10.31 -25.28 -10.46
CA ALA A 554 11.79 -25.28 -10.37
C ALA A 554 12.34 -26.25 -9.32
N PHE A 555 11.48 -26.78 -8.46
CA PHE A 555 11.79 -27.73 -7.38
C PHE A 555 11.20 -29.11 -7.70
N ASP A 556 11.02 -29.94 -6.69
CA ASP A 556 10.39 -31.25 -6.85
C ASP A 556 8.85 -31.17 -7.05
N GLU A 557 8.23 -32.34 -7.31
CA GLU A 557 6.79 -32.45 -7.57
C GLU A 557 5.93 -32.06 -6.36
N GLU A 558 6.38 -32.42 -5.15
CA GLU A 558 5.67 -32.05 -3.91
C GLU A 558 5.58 -30.53 -3.75
N ILE A 559 6.69 -29.83 -3.94
CA ILE A 559 6.74 -28.36 -3.90
C ILE A 559 5.87 -27.75 -5.01
N THR A 560 5.92 -28.28 -6.22
CA THR A 560 5.10 -27.83 -7.35
C THR A 560 3.60 -27.93 -7.03
N ASP A 561 3.17 -29.02 -6.41
CA ASP A 561 1.78 -29.24 -6.03
C ASP A 561 1.32 -28.29 -4.92
N VAL A 562 2.17 -28.05 -3.91
CA VAL A 562 1.91 -27.07 -2.85
C VAL A 562 1.76 -25.66 -3.44
N VAL A 563 2.66 -25.27 -4.32
CA VAL A 563 2.67 -23.96 -4.99
C VAL A 563 1.42 -23.78 -5.85
N ARG A 564 1.08 -24.77 -6.69
CA ARG A 564 -0.16 -24.78 -7.50
C ARG A 564 -1.39 -24.60 -6.63
N LYS A 565 -1.50 -25.36 -5.54
CA LYS A 565 -2.62 -25.32 -4.58
C LYS A 565 -2.85 -23.89 -4.05
N PHE A 566 -1.81 -23.18 -3.63
CA PHE A 566 -1.97 -21.84 -3.08
C PHE A 566 -2.21 -20.76 -4.14
N ILE A 567 -1.66 -20.91 -5.33
CA ILE A 567 -2.01 -20.05 -6.46
C ILE A 567 -3.48 -20.26 -6.84
N GLU A 568 -3.98 -21.52 -6.91
CA GLU A 568 -5.40 -21.82 -7.17
C GLU A 568 -6.32 -21.22 -6.10
N ILE A 569 -5.95 -21.31 -4.80
CA ILE A 569 -6.72 -20.66 -3.70
C ILE A 569 -6.81 -19.13 -3.93
N ARG A 570 -5.74 -18.49 -4.39
CA ARG A 570 -5.79 -17.07 -4.74
C ARG A 570 -6.81 -16.79 -5.84
N TYR A 571 -6.84 -17.63 -6.89
CA TYR A 571 -7.78 -17.48 -8.00
C TYR A 571 -9.23 -17.77 -7.57
N GLU A 572 -9.46 -18.75 -6.70
CA GLU A 572 -10.77 -18.95 -6.08
C GLU A 572 -11.21 -17.70 -5.28
N LEU A 573 -10.31 -17.06 -4.55
CA LEU A 573 -10.58 -15.90 -3.70
C LEU A 573 -10.56 -14.55 -4.47
N LEU A 574 -10.33 -14.51 -5.78
CA LEU A 574 -10.32 -13.26 -6.54
C LEU A 574 -11.56 -12.38 -6.31
N PRO A 575 -12.80 -12.89 -6.26
CA PRO A 575 -13.96 -12.04 -5.99
C PRO A 575 -13.92 -11.40 -4.59
N TYR A 576 -13.35 -12.09 -3.60
CA TYR A 576 -13.12 -11.56 -2.26
C TYR A 576 -12.01 -10.51 -2.23
N LEU A 577 -10.87 -10.77 -2.89
CA LEU A 577 -9.74 -9.84 -3.00
C LEU A 577 -10.13 -8.58 -3.78
N TYR A 578 -10.88 -8.74 -4.86
CA TYR A 578 -11.37 -7.62 -5.68
C TYR A 578 -12.38 -6.75 -4.91
N THR A 579 -13.26 -7.37 -4.12
CA THR A 579 -14.14 -6.65 -3.20
C THR A 579 -13.34 -5.85 -2.15
N SER A 580 -12.28 -6.45 -1.61
CA SER A 580 -11.39 -5.76 -0.66
C SER A 580 -10.68 -4.57 -1.32
N PHE A 581 -10.28 -4.72 -2.61
CA PHE A 581 -9.70 -3.61 -3.36
C PHE A 581 -10.74 -2.52 -3.67
N TYR A 582 -11.98 -2.90 -3.98
CA TYR A 582 -13.06 -1.93 -4.14
C TYR A 582 -13.20 -1.04 -2.90
N HIS A 583 -13.19 -1.62 -1.69
CA HIS A 583 -13.20 -0.83 -0.45
C HIS A 583 -11.96 0.03 -0.28
N TYR A 584 -10.78 -0.44 -0.70
CA TYR A 584 -9.58 0.36 -0.68
C TYR A 584 -9.67 1.55 -1.65
N SER A 585 -10.21 1.34 -2.86
CA SER A 585 -10.38 2.40 -3.87
C SER A 585 -11.60 3.30 -3.65
N LYS A 586 -12.53 2.94 -2.79
CA LYS A 586 -13.77 3.69 -2.55
C LYS A 586 -13.82 4.34 -1.17
N ASP A 587 -13.40 3.59 -0.17
CA ASP A 587 -13.56 3.93 1.24
C ASP A 587 -12.19 4.11 1.94
N ASN A 588 -11.07 3.97 1.20
CA ASN A 588 -9.70 4.03 1.71
C ASN A 588 -9.34 2.95 2.75
N ILE A 589 -10.11 1.87 2.81
CA ILE A 589 -9.90 0.77 3.76
C ILE A 589 -8.79 -0.14 3.25
N PRO A 590 -7.68 -0.33 3.97
CA PRO A 590 -6.60 -1.21 3.53
C PRO A 590 -7.06 -2.66 3.30
N MET A 591 -6.58 -3.27 2.21
CA MET A 591 -6.88 -4.68 1.89
C MET A 591 -6.25 -5.65 2.88
N LEU A 592 -5.08 -5.32 3.42
CA LEU A 592 -4.34 -6.09 4.41
C LEU A 592 -4.32 -5.29 5.70
N LYS A 593 -4.73 -5.91 6.80
CA LYS A 593 -4.80 -5.28 8.11
C LYS A 593 -3.90 -6.00 9.10
N SER A 594 -2.93 -5.27 9.64
CA SER A 594 -2.24 -5.74 10.85
C SER A 594 -3.24 -6.00 11.99
N LEU A 595 -2.91 -6.86 12.93
CA LEU A 595 -3.84 -7.14 14.04
C LEU A 595 -4.17 -5.89 14.86
N VAL A 596 -3.24 -4.95 15.02
CA VAL A 596 -3.50 -3.67 15.71
C VAL A 596 -4.50 -2.80 14.94
N LEU A 597 -4.46 -2.79 13.61
CA LEU A 597 -5.44 -2.09 12.79
C LEU A 597 -6.82 -2.76 12.85
N PHE A 598 -6.84 -4.09 12.94
CA PHE A 598 -8.07 -4.88 13.04
C PHE A 598 -8.76 -4.75 14.40
N ASP A 599 -8.00 -4.79 15.52
CA ASP A 599 -8.52 -4.65 16.89
C ASP A 599 -7.52 -3.91 17.79
N GLN A 600 -7.45 -2.58 17.66
CA GLN A 600 -6.57 -1.72 18.48
C GLN A 600 -6.91 -1.75 19.98
N LYS A 601 -8.13 -2.20 20.37
CA LYS A 601 -8.56 -2.27 21.77
C LYS A 601 -7.98 -3.46 22.52
N ASP A 602 -7.39 -4.39 21.79
CA ASP A 602 -6.70 -5.53 22.35
C ASP A 602 -5.19 -5.27 22.41
N SER A 603 -4.65 -5.04 23.60
CA SER A 603 -3.23 -4.72 23.75
C SER A 603 -2.27 -5.82 23.26
N HIS A 604 -2.74 -7.08 23.17
CA HIS A 604 -1.93 -8.17 22.60
C HIS A 604 -1.63 -7.96 21.11
N THR A 605 -2.47 -7.22 20.39
CA THR A 605 -2.28 -6.94 18.94
C THR A 605 -1.18 -5.91 18.67
N HIS A 606 -0.83 -5.06 19.65
CA HIS A 606 0.11 -3.93 19.44
C HIS A 606 1.54 -4.36 19.15
N TYR A 607 1.89 -5.60 19.44
CA TYR A 607 3.26 -6.13 19.24
C TYR A 607 3.29 -7.34 18.30
N ARG A 608 2.16 -7.64 17.59
CA ARG A 608 2.09 -8.73 16.64
C ARG A 608 2.53 -8.27 15.26
N THR A 609 3.42 -9.05 14.66
CA THR A 609 3.98 -8.79 13.33
C THR A 609 3.76 -9.93 12.35
N ASP A 610 3.39 -11.12 12.87
CA ASP A 610 3.39 -12.36 12.11
C ASP A 610 2.04 -12.67 11.49
N GLU A 611 0.95 -12.22 12.11
CA GLU A 611 -0.41 -12.45 11.67
C GLU A 611 -1.01 -11.17 11.07
N PHE A 612 -1.90 -11.33 10.09
CA PHE A 612 -2.69 -10.24 9.54
C PHE A 612 -4.07 -10.71 9.08
N VAL A 613 -4.99 -9.78 8.90
CA VAL A 613 -6.31 -10.04 8.33
C VAL A 613 -6.32 -9.56 6.87
N CYS A 614 -6.59 -10.46 5.93
CA CYS A 614 -6.86 -10.16 4.54
C CYS A 614 -8.34 -9.74 4.41
N GLY A 615 -8.59 -8.54 3.87
CA GLY A 615 -9.91 -7.92 3.89
C GLY A 615 -10.40 -7.69 5.32
N ASN A 616 -11.59 -8.21 5.64
CA ASN A 616 -12.20 -8.10 6.98
C ASN A 616 -12.42 -9.44 7.67
N GLN A 617 -12.18 -10.57 6.98
CA GLN A 617 -12.77 -11.84 7.39
C GLN A 617 -11.83 -13.04 7.35
N ILE A 618 -10.63 -12.92 6.74
CA ILE A 618 -9.69 -14.05 6.63
C ILE A 618 -8.40 -13.69 7.37
N LEU A 619 -8.15 -14.38 8.50
CA LEU A 619 -6.92 -14.29 9.28
C LEU A 619 -5.86 -15.20 8.67
N ILE A 620 -4.69 -14.67 8.39
CA ILE A 620 -3.54 -15.34 7.80
C ILE A 620 -2.42 -15.40 8.83
N CYS A 621 -1.90 -16.60 9.05
CA CYS A 621 -0.85 -16.86 10.02
C CYS A 621 0.31 -17.64 9.37
N PRO A 622 1.21 -16.96 8.65
CA PRO A 622 2.27 -17.65 7.88
C PRO A 622 3.20 -18.46 8.77
N ILE A 623 3.71 -19.57 8.24
CA ILE A 623 4.86 -20.29 8.83
C ILE A 623 6.12 -19.52 8.41
N ASN A 624 6.93 -19.15 9.39
CA ASN A 624 8.05 -18.24 9.22
C ASN A 624 9.40 -18.80 9.71
N GLU A 625 9.45 -20.11 10.01
CA GLU A 625 10.64 -20.82 10.43
C GLU A 625 10.81 -22.15 9.65
N PRO A 626 12.06 -22.57 9.36
CA PRO A 626 12.32 -23.79 8.62
C PRO A 626 11.92 -25.05 9.39
N ASN A 627 11.50 -26.08 8.66
CA ASN A 627 11.12 -27.40 9.18
C ASN A 627 10.01 -27.37 10.24
N SER A 628 9.22 -26.30 10.27
CA SER A 628 8.15 -26.13 11.25
C SER A 628 6.88 -26.87 10.81
N LYS A 629 6.34 -27.69 11.72
CA LYS A 629 5.08 -28.41 11.54
C LYS A 629 3.89 -27.73 12.21
N GLY A 630 4.00 -26.45 12.45
CA GLY A 630 3.00 -25.63 13.12
C GLY A 630 3.64 -24.48 13.85
N ARG A 631 2.83 -23.60 14.40
CA ARG A 631 3.33 -22.49 15.22
C ARG A 631 2.32 -22.06 16.28
N ARG A 632 2.81 -21.31 17.25
CA ARG A 632 1.99 -20.55 18.19
C ARG A 632 1.63 -19.20 17.53
N MET A 633 0.35 -18.86 17.53
CA MET A 633 -0.16 -17.64 16.93
C MET A 633 -1.22 -16.99 17.80
N TYR A 634 -1.42 -15.70 17.65
CA TYR A 634 -2.49 -14.98 18.30
C TYR A 634 -3.73 -14.94 17.40
N ILE A 635 -4.84 -15.50 17.87
CA ILE A 635 -6.14 -15.41 17.19
C ILE A 635 -6.91 -14.26 17.82
N PRO A 636 -7.30 -13.22 17.04
CA PRO A 636 -8.06 -12.07 17.57
C PRO A 636 -9.37 -12.49 18.22
N ARG A 637 -9.90 -11.65 19.11
CA ARG A 637 -11.16 -11.90 19.82
C ARG A 637 -12.31 -12.24 18.89
N GLY A 638 -13.17 -13.18 19.30
CA GLY A 638 -14.30 -13.69 18.53
C GLY A 638 -14.18 -15.17 18.24
N GLU A 639 -15.06 -15.66 17.40
CA GLU A 639 -15.06 -17.05 16.92
C GLU A 639 -14.52 -17.08 15.49
N TRP A 640 -13.67 -18.06 15.22
CA TRP A 640 -13.01 -18.26 13.95
C TRP A 640 -13.12 -19.72 13.51
N PHE A 641 -13.29 -19.95 12.22
CA PHE A 641 -13.29 -21.27 11.60
C PHE A 641 -11.93 -21.55 10.97
N ASN A 642 -11.31 -22.67 11.29
CA ASN A 642 -10.16 -23.14 10.54
C ASN A 642 -10.56 -23.35 9.07
N PHE A 643 -9.80 -22.73 8.16
CA PHE A 643 -10.10 -22.74 6.72
C PHE A 643 -10.12 -24.18 6.13
N TRP A 644 -9.31 -25.09 6.68
CA TRP A 644 -9.12 -26.44 6.14
C TRP A 644 -10.18 -27.41 6.64
N ASN A 645 -10.27 -27.61 7.94
CA ASN A 645 -11.14 -28.62 8.57
C ASN A 645 -12.48 -28.06 9.08
N LYS A 646 -12.69 -26.74 9.01
CA LYS A 646 -13.91 -26.04 9.47
C LYS A 646 -14.17 -26.10 10.97
N GLU A 647 -13.23 -26.53 11.77
CA GLU A 647 -13.35 -26.49 13.24
C GLU A 647 -13.40 -25.06 13.76
N VAL A 648 -14.22 -24.84 14.80
CA VAL A 648 -14.39 -23.54 15.44
C VAL A 648 -13.34 -23.34 16.52
N ILE A 649 -12.67 -22.20 16.52
CA ILE A 649 -11.71 -21.79 17.54
C ILE A 649 -12.17 -20.47 18.16
N SER A 650 -12.19 -20.42 19.49
CA SER A 650 -12.40 -19.17 20.23
C SER A 650 -11.10 -18.38 20.31
N GLY A 651 -11.11 -17.15 19.80
CA GLY A 651 -9.97 -16.24 19.82
C GLY A 651 -9.81 -15.47 21.14
N GLY A 652 -8.98 -14.42 21.12
CA GLY A 652 -8.54 -13.65 22.30
C GLY A 652 -7.39 -14.31 23.05
N LYS A 653 -6.69 -15.26 22.44
CA LYS A 653 -5.59 -16.02 23.06
C LYS A 653 -4.57 -16.54 22.04
N GLU A 654 -3.40 -16.85 22.53
CA GLU A 654 -2.44 -17.64 21.78
C GLU A 654 -2.86 -19.12 21.71
N THR A 655 -2.73 -19.67 20.50
CA THR A 655 -3.09 -21.07 20.22
C THR A 655 -1.98 -21.69 19.36
N TRP A 656 -1.59 -22.93 19.69
CA TRP A 656 -0.78 -23.72 18.77
C TRP A 656 -1.66 -24.30 17.66
N VAL A 657 -1.19 -24.23 16.43
CA VAL A 657 -1.87 -24.83 15.27
C VAL A 657 -0.86 -25.58 14.43
N ASP A 658 -1.17 -26.85 14.19
CA ASP A 658 -0.37 -27.70 13.31
C ASP A 658 -0.54 -27.27 11.85
N ALA A 659 0.55 -27.36 11.09
CA ALA A 659 0.56 -27.06 9.66
C ALA A 659 1.68 -27.83 8.96
N GLU A 660 1.30 -28.83 8.19
CA GLU A 660 2.23 -29.51 7.28
C GLU A 660 2.62 -28.57 6.12
N LEU A 661 3.56 -29.00 5.28
CA LEU A 661 4.10 -28.14 4.21
C LEU A 661 3.00 -27.70 3.22
N ASP A 662 2.02 -28.54 2.96
CA ASP A 662 0.90 -28.26 2.04
C ASP A 662 -0.22 -27.43 2.66
N SER A 663 -0.04 -26.94 3.89
CA SER A 663 -1.02 -26.12 4.60
C SER A 663 -0.36 -24.96 5.35
N MET A 664 -1.12 -23.89 5.49
CA MET A 664 -0.79 -22.72 6.30
C MET A 664 -1.99 -22.45 7.22
N PRO A 665 -1.80 -22.09 8.50
CA PRO A 665 -2.91 -21.72 9.35
C PRO A 665 -3.67 -20.49 8.80
N ILE A 666 -4.89 -20.72 8.39
CA ILE A 666 -5.83 -19.72 7.87
C ILE A 666 -7.15 -19.88 8.62
N PHE A 667 -7.76 -18.78 9.01
CA PHE A 667 -9.04 -18.79 9.71
C PHE A 667 -10.02 -17.82 9.10
N VAL A 668 -11.29 -18.23 9.07
CA VAL A 668 -12.38 -17.39 8.58
C VAL A 668 -13.23 -16.97 9.76
N LYS A 669 -13.54 -15.67 9.85
CA LYS A 669 -14.37 -15.10 10.91
C LYS A 669 -15.76 -15.70 10.91
N ALA A 670 -16.29 -16.08 12.07
CA ALA A 670 -17.66 -16.56 12.20
C ALA A 670 -18.66 -15.49 11.73
N GLY A 671 -19.65 -15.90 10.96
CA GLY A 671 -20.64 -15.04 10.31
C GLY A 671 -20.24 -14.55 8.91
N ALA A 672 -19.04 -14.84 8.46
CA ALA A 672 -18.57 -14.44 7.13
C ALA A 672 -19.32 -15.16 5.99
N VAL A 673 -19.43 -14.48 4.85
CA VAL A 673 -19.76 -15.04 3.55
C VAL A 673 -18.55 -14.80 2.64
N ILE A 674 -17.88 -15.88 2.24
CA ILE A 674 -16.69 -15.81 1.39
C ILE A 674 -17.08 -16.24 -0.03
N PRO A 675 -17.09 -15.30 -0.99
CA PRO A 675 -17.36 -15.62 -2.38
C PRO A 675 -16.12 -16.28 -3.02
N LYS A 676 -16.35 -17.29 -3.88
CA LYS A 676 -15.31 -18.02 -4.58
C LYS A 676 -15.67 -18.26 -6.04
N TYR A 677 -14.73 -18.02 -6.95
CA TYR A 677 -14.81 -18.46 -8.34
C TYR A 677 -14.34 -19.91 -8.49
N PRO A 678 -14.77 -20.61 -9.55
CA PRO A 678 -14.06 -21.81 -9.98
C PRO A 678 -12.65 -21.42 -10.42
N VAL A 679 -11.68 -22.33 -10.23
CA VAL A 679 -10.30 -22.10 -10.67
C VAL A 679 -10.27 -21.83 -12.17
N GLN A 680 -9.55 -20.78 -12.54
CA GLN A 680 -9.26 -20.36 -13.92
C GLN A 680 -7.75 -20.25 -14.09
N GLN A 681 -7.25 -20.47 -15.32
CA GLN A 681 -5.81 -20.33 -15.61
C GLN A 681 -5.37 -18.87 -15.71
N TYR A 682 -6.31 -17.96 -15.98
CA TYR A 682 -6.13 -16.51 -15.96
C TYR A 682 -7.50 -15.83 -15.82
N VAL A 683 -7.53 -14.60 -15.40
CA VAL A 683 -8.77 -13.82 -15.26
C VAL A 683 -9.45 -13.65 -16.61
N GLY A 684 -10.70 -14.14 -16.70
CA GLY A 684 -11.50 -14.08 -17.92
C GLY A 684 -11.25 -15.21 -18.91
N GLU A 685 -10.64 -16.33 -18.46
CA GLU A 685 -10.51 -17.55 -19.28
C GLU A 685 -11.88 -18.08 -19.74
N LYS A 686 -12.87 -18.01 -18.87
CA LYS A 686 -14.24 -18.45 -19.12
C LYS A 686 -15.23 -17.63 -18.32
N ASP A 687 -16.46 -17.62 -18.78
CA ASP A 687 -17.56 -17.06 -18.00
C ASP A 687 -17.78 -17.89 -16.73
N ILE A 688 -18.17 -17.20 -15.67
CA ILE A 688 -18.55 -17.86 -14.42
C ILE A 688 -20.02 -18.28 -14.51
N ASP A 689 -20.28 -19.56 -14.53
CA ASP A 689 -21.65 -20.12 -14.62
C ASP A 689 -22.36 -20.17 -13.27
N GLN A 690 -21.59 -20.38 -12.21
CA GLN A 690 -22.06 -20.49 -10.84
C GLN A 690 -21.03 -19.90 -9.88
N LEU A 691 -21.50 -19.04 -8.95
CA LEU A 691 -20.65 -18.49 -7.88
C LEU A 691 -20.83 -19.30 -6.60
N THR A 692 -19.72 -19.70 -5.97
CA THR A 692 -19.75 -20.35 -4.65
C THR A 692 -19.73 -19.32 -3.54
N LEU A 693 -20.60 -19.50 -2.53
CA LEU A 693 -20.63 -18.72 -1.30
C LEU A 693 -20.40 -19.64 -0.11
N ASP A 694 -19.25 -19.52 0.54
CA ASP A 694 -18.97 -20.23 1.79
C ASP A 694 -19.52 -19.40 2.95
N VAL A 695 -20.59 -19.90 3.63
CA VAL A 695 -21.29 -19.21 4.71
C VAL A 695 -20.93 -19.86 6.04
N TYR A 696 -20.32 -19.10 6.92
CA TYR A 696 -19.88 -19.55 8.24
C TYR A 696 -20.88 -19.12 9.31
N TYR A 697 -21.45 -20.06 10.03
CA TYR A 697 -22.45 -19.77 11.06
C TYR A 697 -21.84 -18.93 12.20
N LYS A 698 -22.67 -18.02 12.72
CA LYS A 698 -22.40 -17.26 13.96
C LYS A 698 -23.72 -17.00 14.67
N LYS A 699 -23.78 -17.22 15.98
CA LYS A 699 -24.90 -16.74 16.79
C LYS A 699 -24.86 -15.21 16.88
N GLY A 700 -25.88 -14.53 16.35
CA GLY A 700 -25.93 -13.08 16.23
C GLY A 700 -25.94 -12.60 14.78
N LYS A 701 -25.37 -11.42 14.51
CA LYS A 701 -25.35 -10.80 13.18
C LYS A 701 -23.92 -10.55 12.72
N GLU A 702 -23.71 -10.69 11.43
CA GLU A 702 -22.48 -10.28 10.73
C GLU A 702 -22.82 -9.88 9.29
N ASP A 703 -22.02 -8.97 8.72
CA ASP A 703 -22.19 -8.50 7.35
C ASP A 703 -20.99 -8.91 6.49
N SER A 704 -21.23 -9.21 5.22
CA SER A 704 -20.21 -9.42 4.19
C SER A 704 -20.64 -8.72 2.92
N GLU A 705 -19.67 -8.44 2.03
CA GLU A 705 -19.99 -7.80 0.76
C GLU A 705 -19.29 -8.53 -0.40
N LEU A 706 -19.86 -8.37 -1.60
CA LEU A 706 -19.32 -8.84 -2.87
C LEU A 706 -19.50 -7.73 -3.90
N TYR A 707 -18.38 -7.21 -4.38
CA TYR A 707 -18.34 -6.24 -5.47
C TYR A 707 -17.96 -6.93 -6.78
N GLU A 708 -18.66 -6.60 -7.86
CA GLU A 708 -18.41 -7.11 -9.20
C GLU A 708 -18.64 -6.01 -10.25
N ASP A 709 -17.80 -6.01 -11.28
CA ASP A 709 -17.94 -5.18 -12.49
C ASP A 709 -17.44 -5.98 -13.71
N ALA A 710 -17.11 -5.33 -14.80
CA ALA A 710 -16.56 -5.97 -16.00
C ALA A 710 -15.07 -6.42 -15.85
N ASN A 711 -14.51 -6.47 -14.65
CA ASN A 711 -13.14 -6.81 -14.29
C ASN A 711 -12.09 -5.84 -14.84
N ASP A 712 -12.48 -4.88 -15.68
CA ASP A 712 -11.65 -3.85 -16.31
C ASP A 712 -12.53 -2.75 -16.92
N GLY A 713 -11.93 -1.61 -17.29
CA GLY A 713 -12.64 -0.47 -17.85
C GLY A 713 -13.31 0.41 -16.79
N TYR A 714 -14.02 1.45 -17.23
CA TYR A 714 -14.53 2.53 -16.39
C TYR A 714 -16.05 2.61 -16.26
N ASP A 715 -16.78 1.62 -16.76
CA ASP A 715 -18.24 1.64 -16.72
C ASP A 715 -18.79 1.55 -15.29
N TYR A 716 -18.00 1.01 -14.36
CA TYR A 716 -18.36 1.00 -12.94
C TYR A 716 -18.57 2.41 -12.36
N THR A 717 -17.84 3.42 -12.84
CA THR A 717 -18.01 4.82 -12.43
C THR A 717 -19.35 5.42 -12.88
N LYS A 718 -20.02 4.75 -13.85
CA LYS A 718 -21.33 5.12 -14.39
C LYS A 718 -22.48 4.25 -13.84
N GLY A 719 -22.25 3.54 -12.72
CA GLY A 719 -23.25 2.68 -12.08
C GLY A 719 -23.29 1.22 -12.58
N ARG A 720 -22.46 0.86 -13.59
CA ARG A 720 -22.37 -0.52 -14.09
C ARG A 720 -21.45 -1.38 -13.21
N TYR A 721 -21.83 -1.54 -11.97
CA TYR A 721 -21.27 -2.46 -11.00
C TYR A 721 -22.39 -3.21 -10.27
N SER A 722 -22.07 -4.29 -9.58
CA SER A 722 -22.95 -5.01 -8.66
C SER A 722 -22.27 -5.07 -7.28
N LEU A 723 -22.91 -4.45 -6.28
CA LEU A 723 -22.50 -4.58 -4.87
C LEU A 723 -23.61 -5.33 -4.12
N LYS A 724 -23.32 -6.56 -3.72
CA LYS A 724 -24.21 -7.38 -2.91
C LYS A 724 -23.76 -7.35 -1.47
N LYS A 725 -24.64 -6.90 -0.58
CA LYS A 725 -24.44 -6.95 0.88
C LYS A 725 -25.20 -8.13 1.44
N PHE A 726 -24.49 -9.06 2.07
CA PHE A 726 -25.01 -10.22 2.77
C PHE A 726 -25.14 -9.90 4.26
N ASN A 727 -26.37 -9.94 4.79
CA ASN A 727 -26.60 -9.86 6.22
C ASN A 727 -26.85 -11.27 6.75
N VAL A 728 -25.93 -11.81 7.51
CA VAL A 728 -26.02 -13.15 8.10
C VAL A 728 -26.51 -13.03 9.54
N GLN A 729 -27.55 -13.79 9.90
CA GLN A 729 -28.08 -13.84 11.26
C GLN A 729 -28.33 -15.28 11.71
N GLY A 730 -27.55 -15.75 12.67
CA GLY A 730 -27.72 -17.06 13.31
C GLY A 730 -28.51 -16.98 14.62
N LYS A 731 -29.35 -17.97 14.83
CA LYS A 731 -30.12 -18.27 16.07
C LYS A 731 -29.96 -19.75 16.37
N ASP A 732 -30.32 -20.20 17.60
CA ASP A 732 -30.08 -21.57 18.05
C ASP A 732 -30.55 -22.67 17.09
N ASN A 733 -31.65 -22.46 16.37
CA ASN A 733 -32.20 -23.41 15.40
C ASN A 733 -32.44 -22.80 14.00
N LYS A 734 -31.79 -21.70 13.66
CA LYS A 734 -32.03 -21.00 12.41
C LYS A 734 -30.85 -20.18 11.94
N LEU A 735 -30.54 -20.24 10.65
CA LEU A 735 -29.65 -19.31 9.97
C LEU A 735 -30.43 -18.53 8.91
N ILE A 736 -30.24 -17.21 8.85
CA ILE A 736 -30.87 -16.32 7.87
C ILE A 736 -29.77 -15.58 7.13
N VAL A 737 -29.83 -15.62 5.79
CA VAL A 737 -28.98 -14.84 4.90
C VAL A 737 -29.84 -13.93 4.04
N ARG A 738 -29.65 -12.61 4.17
CA ARG A 738 -30.36 -11.62 3.33
C ARG A 738 -29.39 -10.97 2.39
N ILE A 739 -29.81 -10.68 1.17
CA ILE A 739 -29.02 -9.99 0.16
C ILE A 739 -29.67 -8.65 -0.17
N HIS A 740 -28.88 -7.59 -0.15
CA HIS A 740 -29.23 -6.29 -0.68
C HIS A 740 -28.28 -5.96 -1.83
N LYS A 741 -28.83 -5.74 -3.05
CA LYS A 741 -28.04 -5.43 -4.25
C LYS A 741 -28.12 -3.94 -4.58
N ARG A 742 -26.97 -3.38 -5.01
CA ARG A 742 -26.85 -2.04 -5.62
C ARG A 742 -26.10 -2.14 -6.92
N GLY A 743 -26.36 -1.18 -7.85
CA GLY A 743 -25.72 -1.11 -9.16
C GLY A 743 -26.42 -1.95 -10.22
N GLU A 744 -26.01 -1.76 -11.46
CA GLU A 744 -26.72 -2.26 -12.67
C GLU A 744 -25.93 -3.35 -13.43
N TYR A 745 -24.78 -3.78 -12.94
CA TYR A 745 -24.00 -4.82 -13.60
C TYR A 745 -24.71 -6.16 -13.55
N ILE A 746 -24.80 -6.84 -14.71
CA ILE A 746 -25.38 -8.16 -14.85
C ILE A 746 -24.25 -9.17 -14.86
N THR A 747 -24.20 -10.01 -13.83
CA THR A 747 -23.23 -11.10 -13.69
C THR A 747 -23.53 -12.24 -14.67
N SER A 748 -22.49 -12.97 -15.11
CA SER A 748 -22.63 -14.11 -16.03
C SER A 748 -23.35 -15.32 -15.41
N TYR A 749 -23.18 -15.54 -14.11
CA TYR A 749 -23.83 -16.67 -13.40
C TYR A 749 -25.30 -16.38 -13.08
N ASP A 750 -26.10 -17.45 -13.02
CA ASP A 750 -27.51 -17.40 -12.64
C ASP A 750 -27.81 -18.00 -11.27
N THR A 751 -26.88 -18.75 -10.72
CA THR A 751 -27.04 -19.44 -9.43
C THR A 751 -25.88 -19.25 -8.50
N PHE A 752 -26.19 -19.31 -7.19
CA PHE A 752 -25.20 -19.50 -6.13
C PHE A 752 -25.19 -20.97 -5.69
N LYS A 753 -23.98 -21.52 -5.52
CA LYS A 753 -23.75 -22.69 -4.67
C LYS A 753 -23.41 -22.19 -3.29
N ILE A 754 -24.22 -22.50 -2.29
CA ILE A 754 -24.02 -22.07 -0.90
C ILE A 754 -23.57 -23.25 -0.07
N ASN A 755 -22.39 -23.18 0.53
CA ASN A 755 -21.90 -24.14 1.48
C ASN A 755 -22.09 -23.57 2.90
N LEU A 756 -22.67 -24.37 3.80
CA LEU A 756 -22.98 -23.95 5.17
C LEU A 756 -22.06 -24.66 6.16
N TYR A 757 -21.29 -23.87 6.94
CA TYR A 757 -20.35 -24.41 7.90
C TYR A 757 -20.72 -24.05 9.35
N GLY A 758 -20.58 -25.02 10.26
CA GLY A 758 -20.74 -24.82 11.70
C GLY A 758 -22.17 -24.63 12.15
N LEU A 759 -23.18 -25.13 11.44
CA LEU A 759 -24.55 -25.10 11.90
C LEU A 759 -24.68 -25.89 13.20
N PRO A 760 -25.29 -25.32 14.29
CA PRO A 760 -25.50 -26.03 15.56
C PRO A 760 -26.71 -26.97 15.54
N PHE A 761 -27.32 -27.21 14.37
CA PHE A 761 -28.53 -28.00 14.17
C PHE A 761 -28.49 -28.74 12.83
N GLU A 762 -29.24 -29.83 12.75
CA GLU A 762 -29.52 -30.49 11.50
C GLU A 762 -30.62 -29.74 10.71
N VAL A 763 -30.45 -29.61 9.42
CA VAL A 763 -31.38 -28.86 8.56
C VAL A 763 -32.65 -29.66 8.33
N ALA A 764 -33.78 -29.15 8.83
CA ALA A 764 -35.10 -29.75 8.65
C ALA A 764 -35.85 -29.15 7.45
N SER A 765 -35.73 -27.87 7.19
CA SER A 765 -36.37 -27.19 6.08
C SER A 765 -35.65 -25.91 5.65
N ILE A 766 -35.89 -25.49 4.42
CA ILE A 766 -35.32 -24.28 3.84
C ILE A 766 -36.47 -23.43 3.27
N LYS A 767 -36.39 -22.12 3.50
CA LYS A 767 -37.21 -21.10 2.84
C LYS A 767 -36.40 -20.21 1.96
N VAL A 768 -36.84 -19.98 0.74
CA VAL A 768 -36.32 -18.97 -0.18
C VAL A 768 -37.41 -17.91 -0.38
N ASP A 769 -37.14 -16.66 -0.09
CA ASP A 769 -38.08 -15.53 -0.18
C ASP A 769 -39.41 -15.78 0.56
N ASN A 770 -39.30 -16.40 1.75
CA ASN A 770 -40.37 -16.80 2.68
C ASN A 770 -41.20 -18.00 2.28
N GLU A 771 -40.95 -18.63 1.13
CA GLU A 771 -41.61 -19.85 0.69
C GLU A 771 -40.77 -21.10 1.02
N PHE A 772 -41.41 -22.17 1.48
CA PHE A 772 -40.71 -23.45 1.66
C PHE A 772 -40.38 -24.04 0.31
N VAL A 773 -39.15 -24.48 0.14
CA VAL A 773 -38.67 -25.12 -1.07
C VAL A 773 -38.26 -26.56 -0.76
N ASP A 774 -38.57 -27.49 -1.65
CA ASP A 774 -38.13 -28.90 -1.51
C ASP A 774 -36.59 -28.95 -1.53
N LEU A 775 -36.01 -29.68 -0.60
CA LEU A 775 -34.57 -29.86 -0.49
C LEU A 775 -33.95 -30.48 -1.76
N LYS A 776 -34.73 -31.26 -2.52
CA LYS A 776 -34.30 -31.84 -3.80
C LYS A 776 -34.20 -30.79 -4.90
N GLU A 777 -35.11 -29.81 -4.94
CA GLU A 777 -35.06 -28.69 -5.89
C GLU A 777 -33.83 -27.83 -5.65
N LEU A 778 -33.45 -27.66 -4.38
CA LEU A 778 -32.25 -26.93 -3.98
C LEU A 778 -30.97 -27.76 -4.12
N LYS A 779 -31.04 -29.00 -4.55
CA LYS A 779 -29.91 -29.95 -4.57
C LYS A 779 -29.18 -29.99 -3.21
N PHE A 780 -29.96 -29.97 -2.11
CA PHE A 780 -29.40 -29.91 -0.77
C PHE A 780 -28.73 -31.24 -0.40
N GLU A 781 -27.43 -31.20 -0.23
CA GLU A 781 -26.60 -32.35 0.17
C GLU A 781 -25.35 -31.85 0.91
N ASN A 782 -24.94 -32.53 1.98
CA ASN A 782 -23.74 -32.24 2.78
C ASN A 782 -23.66 -30.75 3.20
N ASN A 783 -24.78 -30.17 3.63
CA ASN A 783 -24.89 -28.74 3.98
C ASN A 783 -24.53 -27.78 2.80
N SER A 784 -24.69 -28.24 1.58
CA SER A 784 -24.56 -27.44 0.35
C SER A 784 -25.90 -27.35 -0.36
N LEU A 785 -26.23 -26.21 -0.95
CA LEU A 785 -27.46 -26.00 -1.72
C LEU A 785 -27.22 -25.09 -2.92
N VAL A 786 -28.08 -25.17 -3.93
CA VAL A 786 -28.07 -24.30 -5.10
C VAL A 786 -29.33 -23.44 -5.11
N VAL A 787 -29.17 -22.14 -5.23
CA VAL A 787 -30.26 -21.16 -5.29
C VAL A 787 -30.05 -20.18 -6.44
N THR A 788 -31.11 -19.57 -6.95
CA THR A 788 -31.01 -18.47 -7.91
C THR A 788 -30.28 -17.28 -7.33
N LYS A 789 -29.50 -16.55 -8.15
CA LYS A 789 -28.79 -15.33 -7.72
C LYS A 789 -29.72 -14.19 -7.30
N GLU A 790 -30.99 -14.25 -7.65
CA GLU A 790 -31.97 -13.18 -7.36
C GLU A 790 -32.68 -13.35 -6.01
N PHE A 791 -32.37 -14.39 -5.20
CA PHE A 791 -32.98 -14.50 -3.89
C PHE A 791 -32.63 -13.32 -2.98
N THR A 792 -33.59 -12.92 -2.14
CA THR A 792 -33.38 -11.80 -1.19
C THR A 792 -33.30 -12.26 0.26
N ASN A 793 -33.89 -13.42 0.57
CA ASN A 793 -33.98 -13.94 1.93
C ASN A 793 -33.93 -15.48 1.92
N LEU A 794 -32.84 -16.04 2.38
CA LEU A 794 -32.67 -17.47 2.58
C LEU A 794 -32.72 -17.79 4.06
N GLN A 795 -33.54 -18.78 4.45
CA GLN A 795 -33.68 -19.21 5.84
C GLN A 795 -33.46 -20.72 5.91
N ILE A 796 -32.45 -21.11 6.66
CA ILE A 796 -32.10 -22.51 6.98
C ILE A 796 -32.65 -22.77 8.37
N ILE A 797 -33.54 -23.78 8.51
CA ILE A 797 -34.29 -24.03 9.75
C ILE A 797 -33.95 -25.44 10.23
N GLY A 798 -33.57 -25.55 11.49
CA GLY A 798 -33.29 -26.81 12.17
C GLY A 798 -34.53 -27.51 12.66
N ALA A 799 -34.40 -28.81 12.92
CA ALA A 799 -35.39 -29.54 13.66
C ALA A 799 -35.59 -28.94 15.07
N LEU A 800 -36.82 -28.93 15.56
CA LEU A 800 -37.15 -28.44 16.89
C LEU A 800 -36.63 -29.39 17.97
#